data_1e64403227e807cda5aed16e1f1370b1
#
_entry.id   1e64403227e807cda5aed16e1f1370b1
#
_cell.length_a   1.000
_cell.length_b   1.000
_cell.length_c   1.000
_cell.angle_alpha   90.00
_cell.angle_beta   90.00
_cell.angle_gamma   90.00
#
_symmetry.space_group_name_H-M   'P 1'
#
loop_
_entity.id
_entity.type
_entity.pdbx_description
1 polymer ?
#
loop_
_entity_poly.entity_id
_entity_poly.type
_entity_poly.pdbx_seq_one_letter_code
_entity_poly.pdbx_strand_id
1 'polypeptide(L)'
;MSISAKPTEKVFKSLLAVTLSVSLCPLAPAGQAQADEVENDGSEVSVSSSSANDGSETNSSPASVNDGSEASIPYASANDSDALPGDSDDGIAPERDALPGDFDDDIDPQSVDSSDPIVDWTTCGTARWTIDAGGCLTIAPMEGTDNGELEIWVLCDEVPWYNYRNSITSAKVAGKIATQTTALMFNDCPKLASLDLSGLDTSDVTNMSNMFSYCWSLTSLDLSPLDTSNVTDMSYMLSGCSKLTSLDLSPLDTSKVTNMSYMLYYCPSLTSLDLSPLDTSNVTNMSSMLRGCSRISSFDLSPLDTSNVTDMSYMLSSCSRLASLDLSSFDTSQVESMGGMFDGCSSLTSLDVSSFDTSNVTGMSRMFYGCSSLASLDVSSFDTSGAVGMKGMFSGCSKLALLDVSSFDTSRVTDMSDVFHGCSSLSSLDVSSFDTSNVWGMKGMFNGCSELVSLDLSSFNTWLVSNLSDMFSGCSSLKSLDLSSFDTSYVLRMNGMFSGCSSLKSLDLSSFDTSRTGEMVSIFSGCLSLRTVKLGAGFTFTGRWTGRICNLPAISDLNGYTGLWVSSADGEAYKPNAIPNNVAAVYTAQQKPGVVMGDISSAIVSDIPEQTCTGSRIEPEVEVTLDGKTLVRGVDFRVSYTNNIKVGTATATIIGIGDYEGVIRKHFSIKKAPTPIFADVDYSSWYGDAVTFVAEKDLVTGYSDSGLFGVGNALTRAQLATILYRNANPDASPDFRPRNTTGMPDVEGFTWYTAGVNWAVENGVINGYADGEGNRVAFGPDDSMTLEQLVTAIANLSADEEDLPGTGETAAILRPFRDRWSVSPWARPSMAWAAQKGLVTGYDEPDGKHLRPSENISRERAVVILMRAFELGILE
;
A
#
# COMPACT_ATOMS: atom_id res chain seq x y z
N MET A 1 -39.46 -32.36 36.09
CA MET A 1 -40.07 -32.06 34.79
C MET A 1 -39.18 -31.04 34.12
N SER A 2 -38.36 -31.61 33.36
CA SER A 2 -37.56 -31.20 32.25
C SER A 2 -38.25 -30.21 31.34
N ILE A 3 -37.54 -29.17 30.92
CA ILE A 3 -37.37 -28.84 29.50
C ILE A 3 -36.11 -27.97 29.37
N SER A 4 -35.07 -28.65 28.86
CA SER A 4 -33.91 -28.08 28.19
C SER A 4 -34.37 -27.39 26.89
N ALA A 5 -33.89 -26.20 26.60
CA ALA A 5 -33.92 -25.66 25.25
C ALA A 5 -32.61 -24.90 25.03
N LYS A 6 -31.70 -25.55 24.30
CA LYS A 6 -30.61 -24.89 23.57
C LYS A 6 -31.25 -24.01 22.46
N PRO A 7 -30.80 -22.81 22.23
CA PRO A 7 -31.12 -22.08 20.99
C PRO A 7 -30.03 -22.33 19.95
N THR A 8 -30.35 -23.14 19.05
CA THR A 8 -30.45 -23.05 17.58
C THR A 8 -29.27 -22.53 16.82
N GLU A 9 -28.42 -23.45 16.43
CA GLU A 9 -27.87 -23.50 15.07
C GLU A 9 -28.97 -23.34 14.04
N LYS A 10 -29.00 -22.27 13.33
CA LYS A 10 -29.63 -22.11 11.99
C LYS A 10 -29.74 -20.64 11.61
N VAL A 11 -28.65 -19.99 11.23
CA VAL A 11 -28.66 -18.85 10.31
C VAL A 11 -27.38 -18.71 9.47
N PHE A 12 -26.32 -19.47 9.71
CA PHE A 12 -25.06 -19.30 8.94
C PHE A 12 -24.65 -20.48 8.05
N LYS A 13 -25.60 -21.20 7.45
CA LYS A 13 -25.31 -22.20 6.39
C LYS A 13 -26.05 -21.95 5.09
N SER A 14 -26.10 -20.74 4.60
CA SER A 14 -26.65 -20.50 3.26
C SER A 14 -25.91 -19.42 2.46
N LEU A 15 -24.62 -19.25 2.67
CA LEU A 15 -23.78 -18.41 1.79
C LEU A 15 -22.43 -19.05 1.42
N LEU A 16 -22.36 -20.38 1.34
CA LEU A 16 -21.16 -21.04 0.79
C LEU A 16 -21.53 -22.26 -0.04
N ALA A 17 -22.36 -22.08 -1.05
CA ALA A 17 -22.70 -23.15 -2.01
C ALA A 17 -23.12 -22.58 -3.39
N VAL A 18 -22.38 -21.64 -3.92
CA VAL A 18 -22.43 -21.28 -5.35
C VAL A 18 -21.03 -20.89 -5.81
N THR A 19 -20.17 -21.85 -5.97
CA THR A 19 -19.07 -21.83 -6.94
C THR A 19 -18.35 -23.16 -6.87
N LEU A 20 -18.85 -24.14 -7.61
CA LEU A 20 -18.07 -25.26 -8.15
C LEU A 20 -19.03 -26.18 -8.91
N SER A 21 -19.36 -25.81 -10.14
CA SER A 21 -19.85 -26.73 -11.14
C SER A 21 -19.30 -26.31 -12.50
N VAL A 22 -18.02 -26.64 -12.74
CA VAL A 22 -17.53 -26.74 -14.12
C VAL A 22 -17.71 -28.20 -14.54
N SER A 23 -18.67 -28.39 -15.40
CA SER A 23 -18.98 -29.63 -16.09
C SER A 23 -17.78 -30.10 -16.92
N LEU A 24 -17.29 -31.25 -16.55
CA LEU A 24 -16.58 -32.16 -17.47
C LEU A 24 -17.58 -32.76 -18.44
N CYS A 25 -17.41 -32.53 -19.72
CA CYS A 25 -18.06 -33.32 -20.78
C CYS A 25 -16.98 -34.04 -21.60
N PRO A 26 -17.21 -35.31 -21.96
CA PRO A 26 -16.16 -36.21 -22.45
C PRO A 26 -15.92 -36.12 -23.95
N LEU A 27 -14.67 -36.34 -24.33
CA LEU A 27 -14.22 -36.61 -25.69
C LEU A 27 -14.82 -37.90 -26.24
N ALA A 28 -15.32 -37.86 -27.46
CA ALA A 28 -15.51 -39.00 -28.35
C ALA A 28 -15.19 -38.61 -29.81
N PRO A 29 -14.83 -39.53 -30.70
CA PRO A 29 -13.70 -39.39 -31.60
C PRO A 29 -14.04 -39.05 -33.07
N ALA A 30 -12.97 -38.86 -33.84
CA ALA A 30 -12.87 -38.52 -35.24
C ALA A 30 -13.75 -39.32 -36.22
N GLY A 31 -14.34 -38.61 -37.16
CA GLY A 31 -14.85 -39.17 -38.43
C GLY A 31 -14.53 -38.25 -39.60
N GLN A 32 -13.84 -38.79 -40.57
CA GLN A 32 -13.47 -38.19 -41.85
C GLN A 32 -14.70 -38.02 -42.78
N ALA A 33 -14.68 -36.99 -43.62
CA ALA A 33 -14.91 -37.01 -45.06
C ALA A 33 -15.21 -35.59 -45.57
N GLN A 34 -14.45 -35.22 -46.47
CA GLN A 34 -14.48 -35.08 -47.95
C GLN A 34 -14.76 -33.66 -48.41
N ALA A 35 -13.84 -33.28 -49.28
CA ALA A 35 -13.80 -32.11 -50.10
C ALA A 35 -14.94 -32.13 -51.19
N ASP A 36 -15.40 -30.94 -51.55
CA ASP A 36 -15.88 -30.67 -52.91
C ASP A 36 -15.45 -29.25 -53.32
N GLU A 37 -14.68 -29.22 -54.38
CA GLU A 37 -14.31 -28.11 -55.23
C GLU A 37 -15.55 -27.63 -56.03
N VAL A 38 -15.70 -26.30 -56.18
CA VAL A 38 -16.23 -25.71 -57.43
C VAL A 38 -15.59 -24.35 -57.72
N GLU A 39 -15.07 -24.28 -58.89
CA GLU A 39 -14.41 -23.25 -59.71
C GLU A 39 -15.10 -21.85 -59.72
N ASN A 40 -14.22 -20.86 -59.75
CA ASN A 40 -13.91 -19.91 -60.84
C ASN A 40 -15.07 -19.15 -61.49
N ASP A 41 -15.07 -17.83 -61.42
CA ASP A 41 -15.01 -17.02 -62.65
C ASP A 41 -14.49 -15.61 -62.40
N GLY A 42 -13.63 -15.19 -63.24
CA GLY A 42 -12.97 -13.90 -63.22
C GLY A 42 -13.67 -12.84 -64.05
N SER A 43 -13.34 -11.62 -63.77
CA SER A 43 -13.23 -10.61 -64.83
C SER A 43 -12.35 -9.42 -64.39
N GLU A 44 -11.24 -9.30 -65.06
CA GLU A 44 -10.40 -8.09 -65.16
C GLU A 44 -11.18 -6.94 -65.84
N VAL A 45 -10.95 -5.72 -65.42
CA VAL A 45 -10.81 -4.59 -66.32
C VAL A 45 -9.73 -3.63 -65.78
N SER A 46 -8.77 -3.41 -66.65
CA SER A 46 -7.58 -2.61 -66.51
C SER A 46 -7.73 -1.18 -67.05
N VAL A 47 -6.71 -0.34 -66.70
CA VAL A 47 -6.13 0.80 -67.46
C VAL A 47 -6.85 2.15 -67.25
N SER A 48 -6.20 3.28 -67.00
CA SER A 48 -4.96 3.83 -67.48
C SER A 48 -4.55 5.14 -66.78
N SER A 49 -3.29 5.33 -66.68
CA SER A 49 -2.40 6.44 -66.55
C SER A 49 -2.76 7.75 -67.37
N SER A 50 -2.33 8.92 -66.82
CA SER A 50 -1.56 9.99 -67.50
C SER A 50 -1.33 11.12 -66.47
N SER A 51 -0.17 11.45 -66.06
CA SER A 51 1.02 12.18 -66.50
C SER A 51 0.77 13.65 -66.90
N ALA A 52 1.58 14.44 -66.27
CA ALA A 52 2.37 15.62 -66.73
C ALA A 52 2.06 16.91 -65.92
N ASN A 53 3.08 17.39 -65.24
CA ASN A 53 4.04 18.47 -65.48
C ASN A 53 3.45 19.88 -65.61
N ASP A 54 3.89 20.83 -64.89
CA ASP A 54 5.05 21.69 -64.95
C ASP A 54 4.86 22.99 -64.18
N GLY A 55 5.79 23.47 -63.46
CA GLY A 55 6.58 24.65 -63.73
C GLY A 55 6.44 25.82 -62.73
N SER A 56 7.55 26.06 -62.06
CA SER A 56 8.28 27.31 -61.81
C SER A 56 7.74 28.41 -60.88
N GLU A 57 8.55 28.63 -59.82
CA GLU A 57 9.25 29.87 -59.47
C GLU A 57 8.44 31.19 -59.33
N THR A 58 8.48 31.87 -58.15
CA THR A 58 9.46 32.90 -57.78
C THR A 58 9.04 33.67 -56.51
N ASN A 59 10.04 33.93 -55.67
CA ASN A 59 10.26 35.03 -54.73
C ASN A 59 9.29 36.20 -54.62
N SER A 60 8.96 36.55 -53.34
CA SER A 60 9.45 37.82 -52.71
C SER A 60 8.62 38.19 -51.45
N SER A 61 9.29 38.46 -50.34
CA SER A 61 8.80 39.33 -49.25
C SER A 61 8.94 40.81 -49.67
N PRO A 62 8.39 41.83 -49.02
CA PRO A 62 8.11 42.00 -47.62
C PRO A 62 6.91 42.89 -47.18
N ALA A 63 6.79 43.12 -45.89
CA ALA A 63 6.28 44.26 -45.14
C ALA A 63 4.87 44.22 -44.53
N SER A 64 4.92 44.09 -43.18
CA SER A 64 4.20 44.84 -42.13
C SER A 64 2.83 45.45 -42.36
N VAL A 65 1.89 45.21 -41.43
CA VAL A 65 1.22 46.18 -40.56
C VAL A 65 0.41 45.44 -39.48
N ASN A 66 0.48 45.97 -38.24
CA ASN A 66 -0.26 45.62 -37.00
C ASN A 66 -1.79 45.60 -37.19
N ASP A 67 -2.51 44.73 -36.51
CA ASP A 67 -3.35 45.13 -35.37
C ASP A 67 -3.95 43.90 -34.63
N GLY A 68 -4.07 44.05 -33.35
CA GLY A 68 -4.26 43.14 -32.28
C GLY A 68 -5.61 42.46 -32.13
N SER A 69 -5.53 41.35 -31.45
CA SER A 69 -6.39 40.98 -30.32
C SER A 69 -5.87 39.69 -29.70
N GLU A 70 -5.68 39.75 -28.39
CA GLU A 70 -5.10 38.72 -27.53
C GLU A 70 -6.02 37.51 -27.37
N ALA A 71 -5.41 36.32 -27.43
CA ALA A 71 -5.84 35.17 -26.66
C ALA A 71 -4.58 34.41 -26.27
N SER A 72 -4.17 34.61 -25.04
CA SER A 72 -3.01 34.00 -24.40
C SER A 72 -3.29 32.53 -24.03
N ILE A 73 -2.48 31.66 -24.58
CA ILE A 73 -2.30 30.29 -24.07
C ILE A 73 -1.02 30.32 -23.23
N PRO A 74 -1.00 29.91 -21.97
CA PRO A 74 0.23 29.88 -21.21
C PRO A 74 1.03 28.59 -21.51
N TYR A 75 2.24 28.82 -22.02
CA TYR A 75 3.29 27.80 -22.03
C TYR A 75 3.77 27.54 -20.59
N ALA A 76 3.62 26.32 -20.13
CA ALA A 76 4.31 25.84 -18.94
C ALA A 76 5.77 25.54 -19.28
N SER A 77 6.69 26.24 -18.67
CA SER A 77 8.11 25.95 -18.71
C SER A 77 8.43 24.80 -17.79
N ALA A 78 8.94 23.69 -18.33
CA ALA A 78 9.51 22.59 -17.58
C ALA A 78 10.85 23.02 -16.98
N ASN A 79 10.96 22.95 -15.67
CA ASN A 79 12.23 22.81 -14.98
C ASN A 79 12.19 21.47 -14.23
N ASP A 80 12.81 20.46 -14.85
CA ASP A 80 13.14 19.20 -14.20
C ASP A 80 14.43 19.36 -13.42
N SER A 81 14.33 19.23 -12.12
CA SER A 81 15.45 18.82 -11.28
C SER A 81 15.05 17.55 -10.53
N ASP A 82 15.38 16.41 -11.14
CA ASP A 82 15.24 15.08 -10.55
C ASP A 82 16.27 14.86 -9.44
N ALA A 83 15.80 14.85 -8.20
CA ALA A 83 16.45 14.12 -7.12
C ALA A 83 15.37 13.27 -6.43
N LEU A 84 15.48 11.95 -6.56
CA LEU A 84 14.66 10.99 -5.85
C LEU A 84 14.90 11.12 -4.34
N PRO A 85 13.89 11.33 -3.51
CA PRO A 85 14.00 11.00 -2.09
C PRO A 85 13.67 9.52 -1.91
N GLY A 86 14.58 8.82 -1.27
CA GLY A 86 14.31 7.49 -0.75
C GLY A 86 13.19 7.55 0.29
N ASP A 87 12.35 6.52 0.26
CA ASP A 87 11.34 6.26 1.28
C ASP A 87 11.97 6.31 2.68
N SER A 88 11.67 7.36 3.40
CA SER A 88 11.78 7.39 4.85
C SER A 88 10.39 7.74 5.38
N ASP A 89 9.76 6.73 5.96
CA ASP A 89 8.53 6.81 6.72
C ASP A 89 8.85 7.47 8.09
N ASP A 90 9.09 8.77 8.05
CA ASP A 90 9.15 9.62 9.23
C ASP A 90 8.31 10.86 8.92
N GLY A 91 7.27 11.05 9.76
CA GLY A 91 6.26 12.09 9.63
C GLY A 91 6.83 13.48 9.32
N ILE A 92 6.89 13.80 8.04
CA ILE A 92 7.19 15.14 7.57
C ILE A 92 5.86 15.77 7.16
N ALA A 93 5.50 16.83 7.88
CA ALA A 93 4.47 17.76 7.45
C ALA A 93 4.80 18.25 6.03
N PRO A 94 3.79 18.49 5.16
CA PRO A 94 4.04 18.97 3.82
C PRO A 94 4.87 20.26 3.87
N GLU A 95 5.96 20.27 3.09
CA GLU A 95 6.76 21.47 2.90
C GLU A 95 5.85 22.60 2.40
N ARG A 96 5.99 23.75 3.02
CA ARG A 96 5.33 24.97 2.59
C ARG A 96 5.81 25.30 1.18
N ASP A 97 4.91 25.36 0.21
CA ASP A 97 5.16 26.12 -1.00
C ASP A 97 5.40 27.58 -0.57
N ALA A 98 6.66 27.99 -0.64
CA ALA A 98 7.09 29.31 -0.26
C ALA A 98 6.47 30.33 -1.22
N LEU A 99 5.52 31.09 -0.73
CA LEU A 99 5.16 32.37 -1.34
C LEU A 99 6.31 33.37 -1.10
N PRO A 100 6.70 34.20 -2.08
CA PRO A 100 7.82 35.13 -1.93
C PRO A 100 7.45 36.28 -1.01
N GLY A 101 8.12 36.38 0.13
CA GLY A 101 8.00 37.50 1.06
C GLY A 101 8.48 37.19 2.47
N ASP A 102 9.76 36.77 2.61
CA ASP A 102 10.42 36.81 3.92
C ASP A 102 10.62 38.28 4.34
N PHE A 103 9.87 38.73 5.33
CA PHE A 103 10.21 39.89 6.12
C PHE A 103 10.86 39.45 7.43
N ASP A 104 12.03 39.98 7.70
CA ASP A 104 12.89 39.74 8.86
C ASP A 104 12.10 39.87 10.16
N ASP A 105 12.03 38.79 10.94
CA ASP A 105 11.61 38.78 12.35
C ASP A 105 12.78 39.19 13.25
N ASP A 106 13.12 40.46 13.27
CA ASP A 106 13.94 41.06 14.33
C ASP A 106 13.06 41.99 15.20
N ILE A 107 12.24 41.39 16.06
CA ILE A 107 11.71 42.10 17.24
C ILE A 107 12.39 41.55 18.46
N ASP A 108 13.29 42.37 19.03
CA ASP A 108 13.98 42.19 20.32
C ASP A 108 12.96 41.88 21.45
N PRO A 109 13.09 40.76 22.18
CA PRO A 109 12.19 40.48 23.29
C PRO A 109 12.62 41.32 24.51
N GLN A 110 12.17 42.56 24.54
CA GLN A 110 12.18 43.34 25.79
C GLN A 110 11.05 42.84 26.68
N SER A 111 11.34 42.64 27.93
CA SER A 111 10.53 42.19 29.05
C SER A 111 9.15 42.82 29.06
N VAL A 112 8.14 42.07 28.56
CA VAL A 112 6.73 42.41 28.69
C VAL A 112 6.24 41.81 29.98
N ASP A 113 5.55 42.61 30.81
CA ASP A 113 4.83 42.13 32.02
C ASP A 113 3.83 41.04 31.55
N SER A 114 3.84 39.87 32.16
CA SER A 114 3.13 38.68 31.73
C SER A 114 1.59 38.77 31.76
N SER A 115 1.04 39.96 31.98
CA SER A 115 -0.38 40.29 32.05
C SER A 115 -0.91 41.09 30.87
N ASP A 116 -0.03 41.66 30.03
CA ASP A 116 -0.47 42.49 28.92
C ASP A 116 -0.94 41.63 27.73
N PRO A 117 -2.00 42.05 27.01
CA PRO A 117 -2.45 41.35 25.83
C PRO A 117 -1.40 41.40 24.71
N ILE A 118 -1.36 40.33 23.88
CA ILE A 118 -0.53 40.29 22.68
C ILE A 118 -0.97 41.36 21.69
N VAL A 119 -2.29 41.61 21.62
CA VAL A 119 -2.90 42.66 20.81
C VAL A 119 -4.04 43.28 21.59
N ASP A 120 -4.00 44.62 21.75
CA ASP A 120 -5.10 45.39 22.29
C ASP A 120 -6.33 45.36 21.37
N TRP A 121 -7.47 45.81 21.91
CA TRP A 121 -8.71 45.86 21.13
C TRP A 121 -8.54 46.66 19.83
N THR A 122 -8.74 45.97 18.72
CA THR A 122 -8.63 46.51 17.35
C THR A 122 -9.99 46.35 16.65
N THR A 123 -10.36 47.29 15.81
CA THR A 123 -11.64 47.31 15.11
C THR A 123 -11.56 46.56 13.79
N CYS A 124 -12.66 45.88 13.40
CA CYS A 124 -12.87 45.25 12.11
C CYS A 124 -14.36 45.39 11.75
N GLY A 125 -14.71 46.31 10.86
CA GLY A 125 -16.09 46.67 10.58
C GLY A 125 -16.77 47.32 11.79
N THR A 126 -17.91 46.77 12.19
CA THR A 126 -18.61 47.18 13.42
C THR A 126 -18.36 46.21 14.58
N ALA A 127 -17.39 45.28 14.43
CA ALA A 127 -16.85 44.42 15.45
C ALA A 127 -15.46 44.88 15.92
N ARG A 128 -14.98 44.32 17.01
CA ARG A 128 -13.62 44.48 17.53
C ARG A 128 -13.03 43.14 17.92
N TRP A 129 -11.72 43.05 17.98
CA TRP A 129 -11.00 41.85 18.39
C TRP A 129 -9.77 42.18 19.22
N THR A 130 -9.31 41.18 19.98
CA THR A 130 -8.11 41.27 20.85
C THR A 130 -7.49 39.87 20.98
N ILE A 131 -6.21 39.83 21.31
CA ILE A 131 -5.52 38.58 21.69
C ILE A 131 -4.87 38.81 23.04
N ASP A 132 -5.32 38.07 24.07
CA ASP A 132 -4.77 38.17 25.42
C ASP A 132 -3.37 37.53 25.53
N ALA A 133 -2.73 37.73 26.67
CA ALA A 133 -1.40 37.21 26.95
C ALA A 133 -1.32 35.65 26.86
N GLY A 134 -2.42 34.92 26.99
CA GLY A 134 -2.54 33.49 26.85
C GLY A 134 -2.74 33.03 25.40
N GLY A 135 -2.89 33.97 24.47
CA GLY A 135 -3.17 33.69 23.06
C GLY A 135 -4.64 33.45 22.75
N CYS A 136 -5.58 33.84 23.61
CA CYS A 136 -7.00 33.75 23.34
C CYS A 136 -7.45 34.91 22.46
N LEU A 137 -7.81 34.63 21.21
CA LEU A 137 -8.47 35.57 20.32
C LEU A 137 -9.92 35.74 20.81
N THR A 138 -10.32 36.98 21.06
CA THR A 138 -11.72 37.36 21.38
C THR A 138 -12.23 38.28 20.29
N ILE A 139 -13.34 37.92 19.66
CA ILE A 139 -14.07 38.74 18.70
C ILE A 139 -15.37 39.20 19.40
N ALA A 140 -15.68 40.49 19.40
CA ALA A 140 -16.83 41.01 20.08
C ALA A 140 -17.44 42.22 19.37
N PRO A 141 -18.70 42.56 19.61
CA PRO A 141 -19.28 43.82 19.16
C PRO A 141 -18.49 45.05 19.68
N MET A 142 -18.66 46.19 19.05
CA MET A 142 -18.13 47.46 19.58
C MET A 142 -18.68 47.70 20.99
N GLU A 143 -17.92 48.42 21.80
CA GLU A 143 -18.30 48.70 23.17
C GLU A 143 -19.63 49.48 23.24
N GLY A 144 -20.57 48.93 24.04
CA GLY A 144 -21.91 49.50 24.15
C GLY A 144 -22.91 49.09 23.09
N THR A 145 -22.55 48.10 22.24
CA THR A 145 -23.46 47.49 21.26
C THR A 145 -23.65 46.02 21.53
N ASP A 146 -24.81 45.47 21.15
CA ASP A 146 -25.14 44.03 21.35
C ASP A 146 -24.73 43.18 20.13
N ASN A 147 -24.55 43.81 18.98
CA ASN A 147 -24.26 43.17 17.70
C ASN A 147 -23.07 43.85 17.01
N GLY A 148 -22.31 43.06 16.22
CA GLY A 148 -21.24 43.54 15.36
C GLY A 148 -21.24 42.83 14.04
N GLU A 149 -20.53 43.37 13.07
CA GLU A 149 -20.31 42.77 11.76
C GLU A 149 -18.81 42.87 11.41
N LEU A 150 -18.23 41.76 10.92
CA LEU A 150 -16.86 41.72 10.44
C LEU A 150 -16.79 42.27 9.01
N GLU A 151 -15.71 42.96 8.70
CA GLU A 151 -15.41 43.32 7.30
C GLU A 151 -15.16 42.04 6.45
N ILE A 152 -15.43 42.17 5.15
CA ILE A 152 -15.17 41.06 4.21
C ILE A 152 -13.68 41.05 3.86
N TRP A 153 -13.09 39.90 3.80
CA TRP A 153 -11.74 39.62 3.30
C TRP A 153 -11.75 38.56 2.21
N VAL A 154 -10.78 38.57 1.32
CA VAL A 154 -10.63 37.66 0.20
C VAL A 154 -9.28 36.94 0.27
N LEU A 155 -8.27 37.57 0.83
CA LEU A 155 -6.92 37.06 0.98
C LEU A 155 -6.61 36.78 2.46
N CYS A 156 -5.70 35.87 2.71
CA CYS A 156 -5.34 35.46 4.08
C CYS A 156 -4.72 36.62 4.89
N ASP A 157 -3.93 37.50 4.27
CA ASP A 157 -3.31 38.67 4.90
C ASP A 157 -4.30 39.80 5.19
N GLU A 158 -5.51 39.75 4.64
CA GLU A 158 -6.60 40.66 4.95
C GLU A 158 -7.38 40.24 6.22
N VAL A 159 -7.26 38.97 6.65
CA VAL A 159 -7.86 38.50 7.91
C VAL A 159 -7.24 39.27 9.07
N PRO A 160 -8.03 40.00 9.91
CA PRO A 160 -7.50 41.00 10.85
C PRO A 160 -6.43 40.48 11.81
N TRP A 161 -6.50 39.22 12.21
CA TRP A 161 -5.58 38.55 13.15
C TRP A 161 -4.58 37.62 12.46
N TYR A 162 -4.48 37.59 11.14
CA TYR A 162 -3.62 36.67 10.40
C TYR A 162 -2.13 36.75 10.81
N ASN A 163 -1.62 37.98 11.03
CA ASN A 163 -0.22 38.18 11.45
C ASN A 163 0.09 37.60 12.86
N TYR A 164 -0.92 37.27 13.64
CA TYR A 164 -0.79 36.71 15.00
C TYR A 164 -1.18 35.21 15.05
N ARG A 165 -1.45 34.55 13.91
CA ARG A 165 -1.93 33.17 13.81
C ARG A 165 -1.08 32.17 14.59
N ASN A 166 0.25 32.39 14.63
CA ASN A 166 1.17 31.54 15.41
C ASN A 166 1.06 31.73 16.94
N SER A 167 0.37 32.75 17.39
CA SER A 167 0.17 33.04 18.82
C SER A 167 -1.22 32.64 19.31
N ILE A 168 -2.18 32.40 18.40
CA ILE A 168 -3.57 32.05 18.76
C ILE A 168 -3.61 30.61 19.26
N THR A 169 -3.98 30.42 20.53
CA THR A 169 -4.13 29.13 21.21
C THR A 169 -5.59 28.73 21.37
N SER A 170 -6.48 29.70 21.45
CA SER A 170 -7.92 29.52 21.50
C SER A 170 -8.63 30.73 20.86
N ALA A 171 -9.89 30.55 20.47
CA ALA A 171 -10.70 31.65 19.96
C ALA A 171 -12.12 31.59 20.53
N LYS A 172 -12.72 32.78 20.76
CA LYS A 172 -14.12 32.90 21.15
C LYS A 172 -14.79 34.09 20.47
N VAL A 173 -16.06 33.94 20.14
CA VAL A 173 -16.92 35.02 19.66
C VAL A 173 -17.87 35.39 20.76
N ALA A 174 -17.68 36.61 21.33
CA ALA A 174 -18.46 37.11 22.44
C ALA A 174 -19.52 38.08 21.89
N GLY A 175 -20.79 37.80 22.16
CA GLY A 175 -21.91 38.56 21.63
C GLY A 175 -22.31 38.06 20.23
N LYS A 176 -23.11 38.82 19.49
CA LYS A 176 -23.60 38.45 18.17
C LYS A 176 -22.76 39.14 17.10
N ILE A 177 -22.04 38.38 16.32
CA ILE A 177 -21.16 38.82 15.24
C ILE A 177 -21.62 38.22 13.91
N ALA A 178 -22.09 39.06 13.01
CA ALA A 178 -22.40 38.67 11.66
C ALA A 178 -21.15 38.74 10.73
N THR A 179 -21.14 37.90 9.72
CA THR A 179 -20.11 37.93 8.69
C THR A 179 -20.68 37.43 7.36
N GLN A 180 -20.15 37.92 6.26
CA GLN A 180 -20.49 37.45 4.91
C GLN A 180 -19.49 36.41 4.40
N THR A 181 -18.35 36.21 5.06
CA THR A 181 -17.36 35.21 4.76
C THR A 181 -16.69 34.68 6.03
N THR A 182 -16.44 33.40 6.08
CA THR A 182 -15.54 32.80 7.08
C THR A 182 -14.34 32.14 6.41
N ALA A 183 -14.20 32.33 5.09
CA ALA A 183 -13.04 31.83 4.37
C ALA A 183 -11.74 32.32 5.01
N LEU A 184 -10.78 31.39 5.22
CA LEU A 184 -9.46 31.68 5.81
C LEU A 184 -9.47 32.15 7.28
N MET A 185 -10.62 32.21 7.96
CA MET A 185 -10.78 32.90 9.25
C MET A 185 -9.78 32.45 10.31
N PHE A 186 -9.48 31.16 10.38
CA PHE A 186 -8.48 30.55 11.28
C PHE A 186 -7.41 29.78 10.49
N ASN A 187 -7.23 30.14 9.22
CA ASN A 187 -6.23 29.48 8.39
C ASN A 187 -4.82 29.59 8.99
N ASP A 188 -4.08 28.48 8.99
CA ASP A 188 -2.70 28.39 9.51
C ASP A 188 -2.56 28.87 10.95
N CYS A 189 -3.52 28.50 11.82
CA CYS A 189 -3.45 28.72 13.27
C CYS A 189 -2.93 27.46 13.98
N PRO A 190 -1.63 27.18 13.97
CA PRO A 190 -1.07 25.86 14.34
C PRO A 190 -1.20 25.53 15.83
N LYS A 191 -1.38 26.54 16.70
CA LYS A 191 -1.54 26.38 18.14
C LYS A 191 -2.99 26.37 18.60
N LEU A 192 -3.94 26.66 17.70
CA LEU A 192 -5.37 26.72 18.02
C LEU A 192 -5.85 25.34 18.48
N ALA A 193 -6.27 25.25 19.73
CA ALA A 193 -6.67 24.00 20.37
C ALA A 193 -8.16 23.96 20.75
N SER A 194 -8.81 25.11 20.88
CA SER A 194 -10.22 25.20 21.23
C SER A 194 -10.89 26.46 20.65
N LEU A 195 -12.17 26.33 20.31
CA LEU A 195 -12.98 27.40 19.75
C LEU A 195 -14.35 27.45 20.42
N ASP A 196 -14.86 28.68 20.60
CA ASP A 196 -16.26 28.94 20.90
C ASP A 196 -16.80 29.90 19.85
N LEU A 197 -17.57 29.37 18.94
CA LEU A 197 -18.16 30.10 17.81
C LEU A 197 -19.64 30.43 18.05
N SER A 198 -20.17 30.22 19.25
CA SER A 198 -21.60 30.34 19.55
C SER A 198 -22.18 31.74 19.28
N GLY A 199 -21.34 32.78 19.23
CA GLY A 199 -21.72 34.14 18.88
C GLY A 199 -21.61 34.48 17.40
N LEU A 200 -21.10 33.59 16.57
CA LEU A 200 -20.88 33.87 15.14
C LEU A 200 -22.15 33.56 14.32
N ASP A 201 -22.68 34.57 13.65
CA ASP A 201 -23.79 34.45 12.71
C ASP A 201 -23.28 34.27 11.31
N THR A 202 -23.42 33.04 10.80
CA THR A 202 -22.95 32.65 9.44
C THR A 202 -24.07 32.49 8.42
N SER A 203 -25.28 32.93 8.75
CA SER A 203 -26.47 32.75 7.89
C SER A 203 -26.34 33.35 6.48
N ASP A 204 -25.52 34.38 6.30
CA ASP A 204 -25.25 35.00 5.01
C ASP A 204 -23.95 34.50 4.33
N VAL A 205 -23.25 33.54 4.94
CA VAL A 205 -21.98 33.02 4.43
C VAL A 205 -22.20 32.06 3.27
N THR A 206 -21.53 32.30 2.16
CA THR A 206 -21.51 31.42 0.98
C THR A 206 -20.18 30.70 0.79
N ASN A 207 -19.11 31.15 1.43
CA ASN A 207 -17.77 30.60 1.31
C ASN A 207 -17.15 30.37 2.70
N MET A 208 -16.89 29.08 3.01
CA MET A 208 -16.19 28.60 4.21
C MET A 208 -14.84 27.96 3.87
N SER A 209 -14.31 28.24 2.68
CA SER A 209 -13.05 27.61 2.26
C SER A 209 -11.90 27.97 3.20
N ASN A 210 -11.05 26.97 3.50
CA ASN A 210 -9.89 27.12 4.38
C ASN A 210 -10.17 27.63 5.82
N MET A 211 -11.42 27.60 6.29
CA MET A 211 -11.78 28.23 7.58
C MET A 211 -10.90 27.75 8.74
N PHE A 212 -10.57 26.44 8.80
CA PHE A 212 -9.73 25.82 9.83
C PHE A 212 -8.51 25.10 9.25
N SER A 213 -8.14 25.47 8.04
CA SER A 213 -7.02 24.81 7.35
C SER A 213 -5.72 24.97 8.15
N TYR A 214 -4.95 23.90 8.29
CA TYR A 214 -3.68 23.83 9.08
C TYR A 214 -3.79 24.19 10.57
N CYS A 215 -4.95 23.96 11.17
CA CYS A 215 -5.13 24.04 12.62
C CYS A 215 -4.65 22.73 13.31
N TRP A 216 -3.33 22.51 13.33
CA TRP A 216 -2.72 21.23 13.73
C TRP A 216 -2.96 20.83 15.18
N SER A 217 -3.33 21.78 16.07
CA SER A 217 -3.55 21.51 17.49
C SER A 217 -4.99 21.19 17.84
N LEU A 218 -5.94 21.32 16.91
CA LEU A 218 -7.34 20.95 17.14
C LEU A 218 -7.44 19.42 17.30
N THR A 219 -8.01 19.00 18.44
CA THR A 219 -8.30 17.59 18.75
C THR A 219 -9.77 17.24 18.59
N SER A 220 -10.64 18.23 18.71
CA SER A 220 -12.08 18.17 18.46
C SER A 220 -12.56 19.54 17.98
N LEU A 221 -13.69 19.59 17.29
CA LEU A 221 -14.29 20.81 16.79
C LEU A 221 -15.81 20.68 16.86
N ASP A 222 -16.48 21.66 17.49
CA ASP A 222 -17.92 21.80 17.48
C ASP A 222 -18.35 22.68 16.29
N LEU A 223 -19.05 22.10 15.35
CA LEU A 223 -19.59 22.77 14.15
C LEU A 223 -21.04 23.24 14.34
N SER A 224 -21.69 22.89 15.46
CA SER A 224 -23.10 23.16 15.68
C SER A 224 -23.48 24.66 15.69
N PRO A 225 -22.56 25.62 15.99
CA PRO A 225 -22.88 27.04 15.91
C PRO A 225 -22.98 27.61 14.48
N LEU A 226 -22.50 26.86 13.46
CA LEU A 226 -22.40 27.37 12.08
C LEU A 226 -23.71 27.10 11.32
N ASP A 227 -24.33 28.13 10.81
CA ASP A 227 -25.36 28.03 9.78
C ASP A 227 -24.66 27.92 8.40
N THR A 228 -24.78 26.73 7.79
CA THR A 228 -24.15 26.44 6.49
C THR A 228 -25.13 26.37 5.33
N SER A 229 -26.41 26.73 5.58
CA SER A 229 -27.51 26.58 4.61
C SER A 229 -27.36 27.41 3.31
N ASN A 230 -26.44 28.37 3.29
CA ASN A 230 -26.13 29.19 2.11
C ASN A 230 -24.73 28.93 1.55
N VAL A 231 -23.95 28.01 2.15
CA VAL A 231 -22.58 27.75 1.75
C VAL A 231 -22.53 26.96 0.43
N THR A 232 -21.71 27.44 -0.49
CA THR A 232 -21.47 26.79 -1.79
C THR A 232 -20.03 26.24 -1.92
N ASP A 233 -19.09 26.76 -1.12
CA ASP A 233 -17.69 26.35 -1.15
C ASP A 233 -17.20 26.01 0.27
N MET A 234 -16.87 24.72 0.46
CA MET A 234 -16.25 24.17 1.68
C MET A 234 -14.84 23.62 1.40
N SER A 235 -14.21 24.03 0.30
CA SER A 235 -12.89 23.53 -0.06
C SER A 235 -11.87 23.85 1.04
N TYR A 236 -10.98 22.87 1.34
CA TYR A 236 -9.94 22.98 2.38
C TYR A 236 -10.44 23.31 3.79
N MET A 237 -11.75 23.28 4.07
CA MET A 237 -12.31 23.79 5.33
C MET A 237 -11.59 23.24 6.58
N LEU A 238 -11.24 21.98 6.58
CA LEU A 238 -10.60 21.24 7.70
C LEU A 238 -9.26 20.62 7.29
N SER A 239 -8.71 21.11 6.18
CA SER A 239 -7.44 20.60 5.64
C SER A 239 -6.31 20.73 6.68
N GLY A 240 -5.51 19.66 6.87
CA GLY A 240 -4.35 19.71 7.75
C GLY A 240 -4.65 19.72 9.27
N CYS A 241 -5.89 19.44 9.69
CA CYS A 241 -6.22 19.29 11.11
C CYS A 241 -5.68 17.95 11.66
N SER A 242 -4.34 17.85 11.73
CA SER A 242 -3.63 16.58 11.91
C SER A 242 -3.82 15.89 13.26
N LYS A 243 -4.28 16.59 14.29
CA LYS A 243 -4.59 16.02 15.62
C LYS A 243 -6.08 15.75 15.83
N LEU A 244 -6.93 16.05 14.86
CA LEU A 244 -8.37 15.83 14.97
C LEU A 244 -8.66 14.32 15.03
N THR A 245 -9.23 13.85 16.15
CA THR A 245 -9.44 12.41 16.40
C THR A 245 -10.86 11.97 16.08
N SER A 246 -11.82 12.88 16.15
CA SER A 246 -13.23 12.67 15.82
C SER A 246 -13.84 13.96 15.28
N LEU A 247 -14.84 13.84 14.44
CA LEU A 247 -15.55 14.95 13.83
C LEU A 247 -17.01 14.57 13.65
N ASP A 248 -17.92 15.43 14.13
CA ASP A 248 -19.36 15.33 13.86
C ASP A 248 -19.72 16.29 12.72
N LEU A 249 -20.19 15.74 11.62
CA LEU A 249 -20.61 16.50 10.43
C LEU A 249 -22.12 16.75 10.43
N SER A 250 -22.87 16.20 11.39
CA SER A 250 -24.34 16.30 11.43
C SER A 250 -24.90 17.72 11.52
N PRO A 251 -24.16 18.74 12.04
CA PRO A 251 -24.65 20.10 12.04
C PRO A 251 -24.62 20.79 10.67
N LEU A 252 -23.88 20.25 9.69
CA LEU A 252 -23.69 20.93 8.40
C LEU A 252 -24.87 20.69 7.45
N ASP A 253 -25.47 21.74 6.95
CA ASP A 253 -26.31 21.71 5.76
C ASP A 253 -25.41 21.92 4.51
N THR A 254 -25.23 20.87 3.74
CA THR A 254 -24.38 20.86 2.55
C THR A 254 -25.18 20.86 1.23
N SER A 255 -26.49 21.04 1.32
CA SER A 255 -27.39 20.93 0.16
C SER A 255 -27.12 21.91 -0.99
N LYS A 256 -26.37 23.01 -0.74
CA LYS A 256 -25.95 23.95 -1.77
C LYS A 256 -24.46 23.90 -2.11
N VAL A 257 -23.71 23.04 -1.44
CA VAL A 257 -22.26 22.95 -1.64
C VAL A 257 -21.97 22.35 -3.01
N THR A 258 -21.14 23.04 -3.78
CA THR A 258 -20.66 22.58 -5.09
C THR A 258 -19.20 22.16 -5.07
N ASN A 259 -18.42 22.62 -4.09
CA ASN A 259 -17.00 22.36 -3.98
C ASN A 259 -16.63 21.85 -2.58
N MET A 260 -16.22 20.59 -2.50
CA MET A 260 -15.71 19.94 -1.29
C MET A 260 -14.24 19.51 -1.46
N SER A 261 -13.53 20.05 -2.44
CA SER A 261 -12.14 19.67 -2.69
C SER A 261 -11.27 19.95 -1.47
N TYR A 262 -10.40 18.98 -1.11
CA TYR A 262 -9.48 19.05 0.03
C TYR A 262 -10.15 19.27 1.40
N MET A 263 -11.48 19.10 1.54
CA MET A 263 -12.20 19.47 2.77
C MET A 263 -11.59 18.82 4.02
N LEU A 264 -11.22 17.57 3.96
CA LEU A 264 -10.62 16.79 5.05
C LEU A 264 -9.21 16.29 4.68
N TYR A 265 -8.52 17.02 3.80
CA TYR A 265 -7.17 16.69 3.37
C TYR A 265 -6.21 16.63 4.56
N TYR A 266 -5.43 15.54 4.66
CA TYR A 266 -4.41 15.34 5.68
C TYR A 266 -4.91 15.47 7.13
N CYS A 267 -5.95 14.69 7.46
CA CYS A 267 -6.44 14.48 8.82
C CYS A 267 -6.05 13.07 9.35
N PRO A 268 -4.75 12.79 9.55
CA PRO A 268 -4.25 11.44 9.80
C PRO A 268 -4.62 10.86 11.16
N SER A 269 -5.17 11.66 12.09
CA SER A 269 -5.58 11.18 13.41
C SER A 269 -7.03 10.71 13.47
N LEU A 270 -7.85 11.00 12.44
CA LEU A 270 -9.20 10.46 12.34
C LEU A 270 -9.15 8.92 12.23
N THR A 271 -9.91 8.24 13.07
CA THR A 271 -10.01 6.77 13.06
C THR A 271 -11.31 6.26 12.45
N SER A 272 -12.33 7.11 12.42
CA SER A 272 -13.62 6.88 11.78
C SER A 272 -14.21 8.24 11.36
N LEU A 273 -15.08 8.21 10.37
CA LEU A 273 -15.80 9.39 9.89
C LEU A 273 -17.17 8.95 9.37
N ASP A 274 -18.23 9.55 9.87
CA ASP A 274 -19.59 9.38 9.35
C ASP A 274 -19.84 10.44 8.27
N LEU A 275 -20.07 10.00 7.05
CA LEU A 275 -20.36 10.85 5.89
C LEU A 275 -21.86 10.96 5.60
N SER A 276 -22.71 10.20 6.33
CA SER A 276 -24.13 10.15 6.09
C SER A 276 -24.88 11.49 6.25
N PRO A 277 -24.38 12.48 7.03
CA PRO A 277 -25.05 13.77 7.10
C PRO A 277 -24.85 14.66 5.87
N LEU A 278 -23.88 14.34 4.99
CA LEU A 278 -23.54 15.20 3.86
C LEU A 278 -24.52 14.98 2.69
N ASP A 279 -25.19 16.03 2.28
CA ASP A 279 -25.87 16.10 0.98
C ASP A 279 -24.84 16.54 -0.08
N THR A 280 -24.47 15.60 -0.96
CA THR A 280 -23.47 15.87 -2.01
C THR A 280 -24.10 15.97 -3.41
N SER A 281 -25.42 16.03 -3.50
CA SER A 281 -26.16 16.02 -4.77
C SER A 281 -25.82 17.18 -5.71
N ASN A 282 -25.28 18.29 -5.19
CA ASN A 282 -24.85 19.44 -5.97
C ASN A 282 -23.32 19.54 -6.11
N VAL A 283 -22.57 18.63 -5.52
CA VAL A 283 -21.11 18.70 -5.53
C VAL A 283 -20.56 18.30 -6.90
N THR A 284 -19.72 19.17 -7.45
CA THR A 284 -19.03 18.93 -8.72
C THR A 284 -17.55 18.61 -8.53
N ASN A 285 -16.94 19.00 -7.42
CA ASN A 285 -15.53 18.79 -7.15
C ASN A 285 -15.32 18.12 -5.77
N MET A 286 -14.82 16.88 -5.78
CA MET A 286 -14.42 16.11 -4.59
C MET A 286 -12.92 15.79 -4.58
N SER A 287 -12.12 16.51 -5.39
CA SER A 287 -10.69 16.22 -5.50
C SER A 287 -9.99 16.32 -4.13
N SER A 288 -9.20 15.33 -3.79
CA SER A 288 -8.46 15.24 -2.53
C SER A 288 -9.30 15.35 -1.24
N MET A 289 -10.63 15.17 -1.31
CA MET A 289 -11.55 15.42 -0.17
C MET A 289 -11.13 14.65 1.09
N LEU A 290 -10.76 13.39 0.97
CA LEU A 290 -10.38 12.48 2.07
C LEU A 290 -8.89 12.09 2.03
N ARG A 291 -8.10 12.74 1.17
CA ARG A 291 -6.69 12.41 0.98
C ARG A 291 -5.91 12.50 2.29
N GLY A 292 -5.12 11.46 2.60
CA GLY A 292 -4.25 11.43 3.77
C GLY A 292 -4.96 11.14 5.11
N CYS A 293 -6.20 10.67 5.09
CA CYS A 293 -6.89 10.13 6.28
C CYS A 293 -6.33 8.73 6.61
N SER A 294 -5.04 8.65 6.91
CA SER A 294 -4.25 7.41 6.89
C SER A 294 -4.55 6.41 8.02
N ARG A 295 -5.30 6.78 9.05
CA ARG A 295 -5.70 5.87 10.14
C ARG A 295 -7.08 5.23 9.95
N ILE A 296 -7.89 5.73 9.02
CA ILE A 296 -9.21 5.15 8.73
C ILE A 296 -8.98 3.83 7.97
N SER A 297 -9.55 2.75 8.47
CA SER A 297 -9.44 1.41 7.88
C SER A 297 -10.58 1.06 6.92
N SER A 298 -11.71 1.75 7.03
CA SER A 298 -12.88 1.61 6.15
C SER A 298 -13.66 2.90 6.11
N PHE A 299 -14.26 3.20 4.95
CA PHE A 299 -15.25 4.25 4.77
C PHE A 299 -16.57 3.62 4.34
N ASP A 300 -17.68 4.12 4.88
CA ASP A 300 -18.98 3.99 4.23
C ASP A 300 -19.15 5.19 3.28
N LEU A 301 -19.02 4.95 1.99
CA LEU A 301 -19.15 5.96 0.94
C LEU A 301 -20.54 5.94 0.29
N SER A 302 -21.41 5.00 0.70
CA SER A 302 -22.74 4.84 0.11
C SER A 302 -23.68 6.05 0.25
N PRO A 303 -23.49 6.96 1.26
CA PRO A 303 -24.28 8.17 1.35
C PRO A 303 -23.94 9.25 0.32
N LEU A 304 -22.75 9.17 -0.30
CA LEU A 304 -22.31 10.21 -1.23
C LEU A 304 -22.99 10.08 -2.59
N ASP A 305 -23.75 11.08 -2.98
CA ASP A 305 -24.23 11.25 -4.36
C ASP A 305 -23.11 11.84 -5.21
N THR A 306 -22.63 11.08 -6.17
CA THR A 306 -21.53 11.45 -7.04
C THR A 306 -21.96 11.78 -8.47
N SER A 307 -23.27 11.80 -8.74
CA SER A 307 -23.85 11.94 -10.08
C SER A 307 -23.50 13.24 -10.82
N ASN A 308 -23.14 14.30 -10.07
CA ASN A 308 -22.72 15.58 -10.62
C ASN A 308 -21.21 15.84 -10.52
N VAL A 309 -20.44 14.89 -9.96
CA VAL A 309 -19.00 15.08 -9.73
C VAL A 309 -18.22 14.96 -11.03
N THR A 310 -17.40 15.95 -11.33
CA THR A 310 -16.51 15.98 -12.50
C THR A 310 -15.06 15.73 -12.15
N ASP A 311 -14.62 15.99 -10.90
CA ASP A 311 -13.24 15.79 -10.45
C ASP A 311 -13.19 14.98 -9.14
N MET A 312 -12.66 13.76 -9.24
CA MET A 312 -12.38 12.86 -8.12
C MET A 312 -10.88 12.64 -7.92
N SER A 313 -10.04 13.49 -8.51
CA SER A 313 -8.58 13.33 -8.43
C SER A 313 -8.12 13.28 -6.98
N TYR A 314 -7.29 12.27 -6.67
CA TYR A 314 -6.70 12.07 -5.34
C TYR A 314 -7.70 11.95 -4.18
N MET A 315 -9.00 11.70 -4.43
CA MET A 315 -10.05 11.73 -3.40
C MET A 315 -9.71 10.86 -2.17
N LEU A 316 -9.18 9.66 -2.37
CA LEU A 316 -8.81 8.70 -1.34
C LEU A 316 -7.29 8.47 -1.25
N SER A 317 -6.49 9.32 -1.92
CA SER A 317 -5.03 9.16 -1.93
C SER A 317 -4.45 9.12 -0.51
N SER A 318 -3.46 8.27 -0.30
CA SER A 318 -2.73 8.12 0.97
C SER A 318 -3.59 7.69 2.17
N CYS A 319 -4.76 7.06 1.91
CA CYS A 319 -5.52 6.33 2.92
C CYS A 319 -4.88 4.95 3.15
N SER A 320 -3.68 4.96 3.71
CA SER A 320 -2.76 3.80 3.71
C SER A 320 -3.23 2.59 4.54
N ARG A 321 -4.20 2.76 5.45
CA ARG A 321 -4.81 1.66 6.22
C ARG A 321 -6.10 1.12 5.63
N LEU A 322 -6.61 1.73 4.57
CA LEU A 322 -7.83 1.30 3.91
C LEU A 322 -7.62 -0.11 3.32
N ALA A 323 -8.34 -1.11 3.86
CA ALA A 323 -8.15 -2.51 3.50
C ALA A 323 -9.15 -3.00 2.43
N SER A 324 -10.34 -2.46 2.44
CA SER A 324 -11.42 -2.71 1.48
C SER A 324 -12.28 -1.48 1.31
N LEU A 325 -12.98 -1.39 0.18
CA LEU A 325 -13.82 -0.25 -0.15
C LEU A 325 -14.99 -0.74 -1.02
N ASP A 326 -16.21 -0.29 -0.70
CA ASP A 326 -17.39 -0.46 -1.56
C ASP A 326 -17.62 0.84 -2.33
N LEU A 327 -17.60 0.74 -3.65
CA LEU A 327 -17.79 1.85 -4.59
C LEU A 327 -19.03 1.63 -5.48
N SER A 328 -19.86 0.64 -5.15
CA SER A 328 -21.02 0.26 -5.98
C SER A 328 -22.09 1.35 -6.11
N SER A 329 -22.08 2.33 -5.18
CA SER A 329 -22.98 3.49 -5.20
C SER A 329 -22.47 4.65 -6.06
N PHE A 330 -21.20 4.62 -6.50
CA PHE A 330 -20.63 5.75 -7.25
C PHE A 330 -21.15 5.80 -8.68
N ASP A 331 -21.75 6.91 -9.03
CA ASP A 331 -22.00 7.31 -10.42
C ASP A 331 -20.81 8.15 -10.91
N THR A 332 -20.05 7.62 -11.85
CA THR A 332 -18.86 8.27 -12.38
C THR A 332 -19.07 8.79 -13.82
N SER A 333 -20.30 8.78 -14.32
CA SER A 333 -20.63 9.12 -15.70
C SER A 333 -20.29 10.57 -16.10
N GLN A 334 -20.14 11.48 -15.13
CA GLN A 334 -19.75 12.87 -15.39
C GLN A 334 -18.27 13.15 -15.06
N VAL A 335 -17.52 12.15 -14.57
CA VAL A 335 -16.15 12.36 -14.10
C VAL A 335 -15.19 12.52 -15.27
N GLU A 336 -14.47 13.64 -15.27
CA GLU A 336 -13.42 13.97 -16.25
C GLU A 336 -12.01 13.61 -15.76
N SER A 337 -11.79 13.56 -14.43
CA SER A 337 -10.50 13.27 -13.83
C SER A 337 -10.60 12.33 -12.63
N MET A 338 -9.85 11.21 -12.66
CA MET A 338 -9.66 10.24 -11.58
C MET A 338 -8.17 10.06 -11.22
N GLY A 339 -7.33 11.03 -11.64
CA GLY A 339 -5.89 10.92 -11.38
C GLY A 339 -5.60 10.74 -9.89
N GLY A 340 -4.78 9.74 -9.55
CA GLY A 340 -4.37 9.46 -8.18
C GLY A 340 -5.49 9.11 -7.19
N MET A 341 -6.69 8.76 -7.65
CA MET A 341 -7.84 8.52 -6.76
C MET A 341 -7.51 7.57 -5.60
N PHE A 342 -6.75 6.52 -5.87
CA PHE A 342 -6.31 5.52 -4.87
C PHE A 342 -4.79 5.54 -4.64
N ASP A 343 -4.10 6.63 -5.03
CA ASP A 343 -2.64 6.76 -4.86
C ASP A 343 -2.24 6.54 -3.40
N GLY A 344 -1.36 5.56 -3.13
CA GLY A 344 -0.87 5.26 -1.79
C GLY A 344 -1.84 4.50 -0.87
N CYS A 345 -2.93 3.93 -1.40
CA CYS A 345 -3.80 3.02 -0.64
C CYS A 345 -3.12 1.65 -0.44
N SER A 346 -2.01 1.65 0.28
CA SER A 346 -1.06 0.52 0.34
C SER A 346 -1.58 -0.74 1.04
N SER A 347 -2.62 -0.64 1.87
CA SER A 347 -3.25 -1.79 2.53
C SER A 347 -4.41 -2.39 1.74
N LEU A 348 -4.86 -1.76 0.64
CA LEU A 348 -5.98 -2.22 -0.15
C LEU A 348 -5.65 -3.55 -0.82
N THR A 349 -6.39 -4.62 -0.47
CA THR A 349 -6.13 -5.99 -0.95
C THR A 349 -6.96 -6.39 -2.16
N SER A 350 -8.13 -5.79 -2.31
CA SER A 350 -9.04 -5.94 -3.44
C SER A 350 -9.80 -4.63 -3.64
N LEU A 351 -10.20 -4.37 -4.87
CA LEU A 351 -11.00 -3.21 -5.23
C LEU A 351 -11.89 -3.59 -6.42
N ASP A 352 -13.19 -3.36 -6.28
CA ASP A 352 -14.15 -3.51 -7.36
C ASP A 352 -14.42 -2.13 -7.98
N VAL A 353 -14.06 -1.97 -9.24
CA VAL A 353 -14.27 -0.76 -10.05
C VAL A 353 -15.16 -1.04 -11.27
N SER A 354 -15.85 -2.17 -11.26
CA SER A 354 -16.71 -2.61 -12.38
C SER A 354 -17.91 -1.67 -12.65
N SER A 355 -18.33 -0.90 -11.64
CA SER A 355 -19.37 0.11 -11.75
C SER A 355 -18.89 1.43 -12.37
N PHE A 356 -17.58 1.63 -12.54
CA PHE A 356 -17.07 2.90 -13.04
C PHE A 356 -17.35 3.07 -14.53
N ASP A 357 -18.06 4.14 -14.87
CA ASP A 357 -18.10 4.69 -16.23
C ASP A 357 -16.92 5.66 -16.41
N THR A 358 -15.98 5.28 -17.26
CA THR A 358 -14.78 6.06 -17.52
C THR A 358 -14.79 6.74 -18.89
N SER A 359 -15.92 6.70 -19.59
CA SER A 359 -16.03 7.21 -20.98
C SER A 359 -15.72 8.72 -21.14
N ASN A 360 -15.89 9.50 -20.05
CA ASN A 360 -15.57 10.92 -20.03
C ASN A 360 -14.18 11.22 -19.40
N VAL A 361 -13.50 10.19 -18.87
CA VAL A 361 -12.27 10.41 -18.10
C VAL A 361 -11.09 10.64 -19.05
N THR A 362 -10.43 11.79 -18.88
CA THR A 362 -9.20 12.14 -19.61
C THR A 362 -7.93 11.98 -18.78
N GLY A 363 -8.03 12.09 -17.45
CA GLY A 363 -6.93 11.99 -16.51
C GLY A 363 -6.99 10.73 -15.64
N MET A 364 -6.11 9.74 -15.91
CA MET A 364 -5.99 8.50 -15.13
C MET A 364 -4.57 8.31 -14.52
N SER A 365 -3.73 9.35 -14.61
CA SER A 365 -2.37 9.27 -14.08
C SER A 365 -2.37 8.91 -12.61
N ARG A 366 -1.51 7.96 -12.20
CA ARG A 366 -1.34 7.52 -10.80
C ARG A 366 -2.60 6.95 -10.12
N MET A 367 -3.67 6.58 -10.86
CA MET A 367 -4.95 6.18 -10.28
C MET A 367 -4.80 5.09 -9.20
N PHE A 368 -3.94 4.10 -9.42
CA PHE A 368 -3.64 3.01 -8.48
C PHE A 368 -2.17 3.02 -8.01
N TYR A 369 -1.49 4.16 -8.11
CA TYR A 369 -0.08 4.28 -7.72
C TYR A 369 0.11 3.84 -6.26
N GLY A 370 1.10 2.95 -6.00
CA GLY A 370 1.42 2.54 -4.63
C GLY A 370 0.38 1.65 -3.93
N CYS A 371 -0.62 1.10 -4.65
CA CYS A 371 -1.55 0.10 -4.12
C CYS A 371 -0.83 -1.25 -3.95
N SER A 372 0.19 -1.28 -3.08
CA SER A 372 1.17 -2.36 -3.01
C SER A 372 0.64 -3.69 -2.47
N SER A 373 -0.53 -3.71 -1.83
CA SER A 373 -1.19 -4.93 -1.36
C SER A 373 -2.21 -5.50 -2.33
N LEU A 374 -2.56 -4.76 -3.40
CA LEU A 374 -3.56 -5.19 -4.38
C LEU A 374 -3.05 -6.38 -5.17
N ALA A 375 -3.72 -7.54 -5.05
CA ALA A 375 -3.28 -8.79 -5.65
C ALA A 375 -3.86 -9.02 -7.06
N SER A 376 -5.05 -8.49 -7.31
CA SER A 376 -5.73 -8.50 -8.61
C SER A 376 -6.58 -7.25 -8.75
N LEU A 377 -6.78 -6.80 -9.99
CA LEU A 377 -7.63 -5.67 -10.33
C LEU A 377 -8.26 -5.96 -11.68
N ASP A 378 -9.59 -5.87 -11.75
CA ASP A 378 -10.33 -5.95 -13.00
C ASP A 378 -10.63 -4.55 -13.52
N VAL A 379 -10.05 -4.19 -14.65
CA VAL A 379 -10.23 -2.92 -15.35
C VAL A 379 -10.85 -3.12 -16.74
N SER A 380 -11.44 -4.27 -16.98
CA SER A 380 -12.04 -4.63 -18.28
C SER A 380 -13.24 -3.75 -18.68
N SER A 381 -13.89 -3.11 -17.67
CA SER A 381 -14.97 -2.13 -17.88
C SER A 381 -14.47 -0.74 -18.28
N PHE A 382 -13.18 -0.44 -18.17
CA PHE A 382 -12.67 0.90 -18.43
C PHE A 382 -12.70 1.24 -19.92
N ASP A 383 -13.41 2.31 -20.25
CA ASP A 383 -13.25 3.01 -21.53
C ASP A 383 -12.11 4.02 -21.40
N THR A 384 -11.02 3.75 -22.08
CA THR A 384 -9.83 4.61 -22.05
C THR A 384 -9.67 5.45 -23.33
N SER A 385 -10.65 5.42 -24.23
CA SER A 385 -10.59 6.15 -25.52
C SER A 385 -10.48 7.68 -25.36
N GLY A 386 -10.92 8.23 -24.22
CA GLY A 386 -10.76 9.62 -23.82
C GLY A 386 -9.42 9.94 -23.15
N ALA A 387 -8.68 8.94 -22.69
CA ALA A 387 -7.54 9.12 -21.81
C ALA A 387 -6.33 9.75 -22.50
N VAL A 388 -5.82 10.84 -21.91
CA VAL A 388 -4.61 11.54 -22.35
C VAL A 388 -3.45 11.27 -21.39
N GLY A 389 -3.74 11.21 -20.08
CA GLY A 389 -2.76 10.96 -19.02
C GLY A 389 -2.91 9.57 -18.41
N MET A 390 -1.85 8.74 -18.51
CA MET A 390 -1.78 7.42 -17.85
C MET A 390 -0.49 7.22 -17.05
N LYS A 391 0.32 8.29 -16.90
CA LYS A 391 1.61 8.20 -16.21
C LYS A 391 1.46 7.54 -14.84
N GLY A 392 2.24 6.47 -14.59
CA GLY A 392 2.31 5.79 -13.31
C GLY A 392 1.00 5.13 -12.83
N MET A 393 0.05 4.82 -13.72
CA MET A 393 -1.30 4.38 -13.36
C MET A 393 -1.29 3.19 -12.38
N PHE A 394 -0.43 2.21 -12.59
CA PHE A 394 -0.27 1.02 -11.74
C PHE A 394 1.09 0.95 -11.04
N SER A 395 1.84 2.08 -11.05
CA SER A 395 3.18 2.09 -10.46
C SER A 395 3.15 1.69 -8.99
N GLY A 396 4.05 0.79 -8.56
CA GLY A 396 4.14 0.33 -7.18
C GLY A 396 3.09 -0.70 -6.74
N CYS A 397 2.25 -1.21 -7.67
CA CYS A 397 1.33 -2.32 -7.38
C CYS A 397 2.11 -3.64 -7.28
N SER A 398 2.96 -3.77 -6.27
CA SER A 398 3.97 -4.81 -6.21
C SER A 398 3.44 -6.24 -6.03
N LYS A 399 2.22 -6.40 -5.49
CA LYS A 399 1.56 -7.71 -5.35
C LYS A 399 0.63 -8.04 -6.52
N LEU A 400 0.41 -7.12 -7.46
CA LEU A 400 -0.47 -7.35 -8.60
C LEU A 400 0.14 -8.42 -9.51
N ALA A 401 -0.49 -9.61 -9.50
CA ALA A 401 0.00 -10.77 -10.23
C ALA A 401 -0.68 -10.96 -11.59
N LEU A 402 -1.90 -10.47 -11.72
CA LEU A 402 -2.73 -10.53 -12.93
C LEU A 402 -3.32 -9.15 -13.20
N LEU A 403 -3.17 -8.67 -14.42
CA LEU A 403 -3.76 -7.44 -14.91
C LEU A 403 -4.06 -7.61 -16.40
N ASP A 404 -5.32 -7.44 -16.77
CA ASP A 404 -5.76 -7.44 -18.16
C ASP A 404 -6.01 -5.99 -18.62
N VAL A 405 -5.23 -5.53 -19.55
CA VAL A 405 -5.32 -4.20 -20.18
C VAL A 405 -5.58 -4.30 -21.69
N SER A 406 -6.02 -5.47 -22.17
CA SER A 406 -6.28 -5.71 -23.59
C SER A 406 -7.41 -4.87 -24.15
N SER A 407 -8.32 -4.36 -23.30
CA SER A 407 -9.40 -3.44 -23.67
C SER A 407 -8.96 -1.97 -23.79
N PHE A 408 -7.74 -1.62 -23.35
CA PHE A 408 -7.30 -0.23 -23.32
C PHE A 408 -7.08 0.33 -24.72
N ASP A 409 -7.77 1.42 -25.05
CA ASP A 409 -7.46 2.30 -26.17
C ASP A 409 -6.47 3.37 -25.69
N THR A 410 -5.26 3.31 -26.19
CA THR A 410 -4.18 4.22 -25.80
C THR A 410 -3.84 5.25 -26.90
N SER A 411 -4.65 5.32 -27.94
CA SER A 411 -4.38 6.15 -29.13
C SER A 411 -4.25 7.65 -28.83
N ARG A 412 -4.82 8.14 -27.72
CA ARG A 412 -4.70 9.53 -27.29
C ARG A 412 -3.68 9.78 -26.19
N VAL A 413 -3.11 8.70 -25.63
CA VAL A 413 -2.16 8.82 -24.53
C VAL A 413 -0.85 9.43 -24.99
N THR A 414 -0.34 10.39 -24.23
CA THR A 414 0.88 11.13 -24.58
C THR A 414 2.07 10.79 -23.68
N ASP A 415 1.86 10.40 -22.44
CA ASP A 415 2.91 9.99 -21.47
C ASP A 415 2.54 8.66 -20.82
N MET A 416 3.35 7.63 -21.09
CA MET A 416 3.27 6.28 -20.49
C MET A 416 4.42 6.01 -19.52
N SER A 417 5.08 7.07 -19.04
CA SER A 417 6.16 6.90 -18.06
C SER A 417 5.64 6.20 -16.81
N ASP A 418 6.41 5.23 -16.32
CA ASP A 418 6.19 4.53 -15.06
C ASP A 418 4.86 3.77 -14.93
N VAL A 419 4.10 3.50 -16.03
CA VAL A 419 2.75 2.91 -15.95
C VAL A 419 2.74 1.62 -15.15
N PHE A 420 3.68 0.73 -15.35
CA PHE A 420 3.81 -0.56 -14.64
C PHE A 420 5.06 -0.61 -13.74
N HIS A 421 5.65 0.55 -13.42
CA HIS A 421 6.85 0.59 -12.57
C HIS A 421 6.60 -0.13 -11.25
N GLY A 422 7.49 -1.06 -10.86
CA GLY A 422 7.40 -1.76 -9.59
C GLY A 422 6.28 -2.81 -9.48
N CYS A 423 5.60 -3.17 -10.58
CA CYS A 423 4.66 -4.29 -10.61
C CYS A 423 5.44 -5.62 -10.57
N SER A 424 6.11 -5.86 -9.45
CA SER A 424 7.13 -6.91 -9.33
C SER A 424 6.60 -8.35 -9.37
N SER A 425 5.31 -8.56 -9.06
CA SER A 425 4.66 -9.88 -9.12
C SER A 425 4.02 -10.19 -10.48
N LEU A 426 3.98 -9.23 -11.41
CA LEU A 426 3.35 -9.40 -12.70
C LEU A 426 4.21 -10.33 -13.57
N SER A 427 3.72 -11.56 -13.83
CA SER A 427 4.47 -12.59 -14.57
C SER A 427 4.22 -12.57 -16.07
N SER A 428 3.09 -12.01 -16.50
CA SER A 428 2.70 -11.79 -17.88
C SER A 428 1.88 -10.52 -17.99
N LEU A 429 1.99 -9.84 -19.12
CA LEU A 429 1.24 -8.63 -19.44
C LEU A 429 1.04 -8.58 -20.95
N ASP A 430 -0.21 -8.42 -21.39
CA ASP A 430 -0.55 -8.22 -22.79
C ASP A 430 -0.74 -6.73 -23.06
N VAL A 431 0.16 -6.15 -23.84
CA VAL A 431 0.14 -4.75 -24.30
C VAL A 431 0.05 -4.66 -25.81
N SER A 432 -0.34 -5.76 -26.47
CA SER A 432 -0.42 -5.83 -27.93
C SER A 432 -1.48 -4.89 -28.54
N SER A 433 -2.48 -4.48 -27.74
CA SER A 433 -3.49 -3.48 -28.08
C SER A 433 -3.00 -2.03 -28.01
N PHE A 434 -1.83 -1.76 -27.40
CA PHE A 434 -1.39 -0.39 -27.14
C PHE A 434 -0.96 0.31 -28.45
N ASP A 435 -1.64 1.41 -28.77
CA ASP A 435 -1.19 2.39 -29.76
C ASP A 435 -0.33 3.44 -29.08
N THR A 436 0.96 3.44 -29.39
CA THR A 436 1.92 4.38 -28.79
C THR A 436 2.34 5.49 -29.75
N SER A 437 1.60 5.67 -30.85
CA SER A 437 1.96 6.62 -31.93
C SER A 437 2.00 8.09 -31.48
N ASN A 438 1.28 8.45 -30.41
CA ASN A 438 1.26 9.79 -29.83
C ASN A 438 2.11 9.93 -28.56
N VAL A 439 2.79 8.86 -28.12
CA VAL A 439 3.53 8.84 -26.87
C VAL A 439 4.93 9.44 -27.02
N TRP A 440 5.24 10.44 -26.21
CA TRP A 440 6.57 11.06 -26.14
C TRP A 440 7.40 10.63 -24.91
N GLY A 441 6.76 10.10 -23.83
CA GLY A 441 7.39 9.64 -22.60
C GLY A 441 7.13 8.16 -22.33
N MET A 442 8.21 7.35 -22.19
CA MET A 442 8.14 5.93 -21.81
C MET A 442 9.19 5.59 -20.75
N LYS A 443 9.67 6.60 -20.00
CA LYS A 443 10.62 6.38 -18.91
C LYS A 443 10.06 5.37 -17.92
N GLY A 444 10.85 4.34 -17.58
CA GLY A 444 10.51 3.39 -16.51
C GLY A 444 9.23 2.58 -16.70
N MET A 445 8.65 2.51 -17.92
CA MET A 445 7.33 1.93 -18.14
C MET A 445 7.16 0.53 -17.52
N PHE A 446 8.18 -0.32 -17.61
CA PHE A 446 8.21 -1.67 -17.03
C PHE A 446 9.30 -1.82 -15.97
N ASN A 447 9.83 -0.71 -15.46
CA ASN A 447 10.90 -0.77 -14.46
C ASN A 447 10.46 -1.57 -13.23
N GLY A 448 11.28 -2.55 -12.80
CA GLY A 448 10.99 -3.35 -11.62
C GLY A 448 9.94 -4.46 -11.81
N CYS A 449 9.45 -4.72 -13.04
CA CYS A 449 8.60 -5.88 -13.34
C CYS A 449 9.45 -7.16 -13.30
N SER A 450 9.86 -7.56 -12.09
CA SER A 450 10.90 -8.57 -11.89
C SER A 450 10.50 -9.99 -12.27
N GLU A 451 9.21 -10.32 -12.21
CA GLU A 451 8.67 -11.65 -12.56
C GLU A 451 8.29 -11.76 -14.05
N LEU A 452 8.29 -10.65 -14.81
CA LEU A 452 7.88 -10.64 -16.20
C LEU A 452 8.85 -11.47 -17.06
N VAL A 453 8.32 -12.52 -17.73
CA VAL A 453 9.13 -13.50 -18.46
C VAL A 453 9.31 -13.13 -19.94
N SER A 454 8.28 -12.56 -20.53
CA SER A 454 8.23 -12.13 -21.93
C SER A 454 7.28 -10.96 -22.10
N LEU A 455 7.48 -10.17 -23.14
CA LEU A 455 6.66 -9.01 -23.46
C LEU A 455 6.59 -8.87 -24.99
N ASP A 456 5.38 -8.74 -25.53
CA ASP A 456 5.17 -8.44 -26.95
C ASP A 456 5.04 -6.92 -27.12
N LEU A 457 6.00 -6.33 -27.82
CA LEU A 457 6.07 -4.91 -28.11
C LEU A 457 5.94 -4.62 -29.60
N SER A 458 5.45 -5.57 -30.39
CA SER A 458 5.36 -5.44 -31.85
C SER A 458 4.45 -4.30 -32.31
N SER A 459 3.48 -3.89 -31.44
CA SER A 459 2.60 -2.74 -31.68
C SER A 459 3.23 -1.38 -31.34
N PHE A 460 4.37 -1.38 -30.62
CA PHE A 460 4.96 -0.13 -30.13
C PHE A 460 5.58 0.70 -31.25
N ASN A 461 5.16 1.93 -31.33
CA ASN A 461 5.73 2.96 -32.19
C ASN A 461 6.43 4.00 -31.32
N THR A 462 7.76 4.10 -31.43
CA THR A 462 8.57 4.96 -30.56
C THR A 462 9.12 6.21 -31.25
N TRP A 463 8.64 6.56 -32.44
CA TRP A 463 9.19 7.64 -33.27
C TRP A 463 9.13 9.04 -32.63
N LEU A 464 8.19 9.29 -31.69
CA LEU A 464 8.10 10.54 -30.91
C LEU A 464 8.82 10.46 -29.56
N VAL A 465 9.25 9.26 -29.15
CA VAL A 465 9.77 9.06 -27.80
C VAL A 465 11.15 9.70 -27.64
N SER A 466 11.27 10.58 -26.67
CA SER A 466 12.53 11.26 -26.35
C SER A 466 13.30 10.64 -25.19
N ASN A 467 12.61 9.86 -24.31
CA ASN A 467 13.18 9.29 -23.12
C ASN A 467 12.73 7.82 -22.92
N LEU A 468 13.67 6.88 -23.04
CA LEU A 468 13.53 5.45 -22.77
C LEU A 468 14.34 5.03 -21.51
N SER A 469 14.73 5.99 -20.68
CA SER A 469 15.50 5.65 -19.48
C SER A 469 14.74 4.66 -18.59
N ASP A 470 15.47 3.65 -18.10
CA ASP A 470 14.98 2.63 -17.17
C ASP A 470 13.77 1.80 -17.64
N MET A 471 13.41 1.85 -18.94
CA MET A 471 12.17 1.25 -19.46
C MET A 471 12.00 -0.23 -19.05
N PHE A 472 13.07 -1.02 -19.08
CA PHE A 472 13.08 -2.42 -18.67
C PHE A 472 14.01 -2.68 -17.48
N SER A 473 14.41 -1.62 -16.77
CA SER A 473 15.32 -1.76 -15.63
C SER A 473 14.70 -2.70 -14.59
N GLY A 474 15.46 -3.66 -14.06
CA GLY A 474 14.95 -4.60 -13.08
C GLY A 474 14.01 -5.71 -13.58
N CYS A 475 13.71 -5.79 -14.91
CA CYS A 475 12.97 -6.91 -15.50
C CYS A 475 13.84 -8.19 -15.49
N SER A 476 14.02 -8.71 -14.29
CA SER A 476 15.07 -9.70 -14.02
C SER A 476 14.79 -11.10 -14.54
N SER A 477 13.51 -11.46 -14.75
CA SER A 477 13.08 -12.75 -15.29
C SER A 477 12.93 -12.75 -16.81
N LEU A 478 13.06 -11.58 -17.44
CA LEU A 478 12.92 -11.42 -18.89
C LEU A 478 13.99 -12.20 -19.64
N LYS A 479 13.56 -13.17 -20.49
CA LYS A 479 14.45 -14.09 -21.19
C LYS A 479 14.82 -13.63 -22.61
N SER A 480 13.89 -12.97 -23.26
CA SER A 480 14.02 -12.43 -24.61
C SER A 480 13.19 -11.15 -24.74
N LEU A 481 13.58 -10.28 -25.63
CA LEU A 481 12.90 -9.03 -25.91
C LEU A 481 13.09 -8.71 -27.40
N ASP A 482 11.99 -8.56 -28.14
CA ASP A 482 12.00 -8.09 -29.52
C ASP A 482 11.76 -6.58 -29.53
N LEU A 483 12.74 -5.84 -30.01
CA LEU A 483 12.74 -4.38 -30.15
C LEU A 483 12.82 -3.94 -31.61
N SER A 484 12.48 -4.83 -32.56
CA SER A 484 12.56 -4.53 -33.98
C SER A 484 11.62 -3.41 -34.44
N SER A 485 10.55 -3.18 -33.70
CA SER A 485 9.59 -2.07 -33.89
C SER A 485 10.09 -0.70 -33.40
N PHE A 486 11.18 -0.67 -32.60
CA PHE A 486 11.64 0.58 -31.97
C PHE A 486 12.42 1.46 -32.94
N ASP A 487 11.91 2.67 -33.18
CA ASP A 487 12.66 3.77 -33.79
C ASP A 487 13.25 4.65 -32.68
N THR A 488 14.57 4.66 -32.56
CA THR A 488 15.27 5.42 -31.52
C THR A 488 15.92 6.70 -32.05
N SER A 489 15.64 7.07 -33.31
CA SER A 489 16.28 8.22 -33.97
C SER A 489 16.02 9.57 -33.28
N TYR A 490 14.95 9.70 -32.47
CA TYR A 490 14.61 10.88 -31.69
C TYR A 490 14.98 10.78 -30.22
N VAL A 491 15.44 9.62 -29.75
CA VAL A 491 15.69 9.36 -28.33
C VAL A 491 16.93 10.11 -27.84
N LEU A 492 16.75 10.91 -26.80
CA LEU A 492 17.81 11.69 -26.14
C LEU A 492 18.39 11.01 -24.92
N ARG A 493 17.56 10.20 -24.20
CA ARG A 493 17.92 9.52 -22.94
C ARG A 493 17.53 8.04 -22.98
N MET A 494 18.49 7.17 -22.64
CA MET A 494 18.34 5.71 -22.49
C MET A 494 19.08 5.17 -21.25
N ASN A 495 19.26 6.00 -20.22
CA ASN A 495 19.97 5.56 -19.02
C ASN A 495 19.30 4.30 -18.47
N GLY A 496 20.10 3.30 -18.09
CA GLY A 496 19.59 2.11 -17.40
C GLY A 496 18.57 1.25 -18.17
N MET A 497 18.31 1.48 -19.46
CA MET A 497 17.18 0.87 -20.20
C MET A 497 17.02 -0.63 -19.97
N PHE A 498 18.12 -1.39 -19.89
CA PHE A 498 18.12 -2.84 -19.62
C PHE A 498 18.83 -3.18 -18.30
N SER A 499 19.04 -2.20 -17.43
CA SER A 499 19.76 -2.42 -16.16
C SER A 499 19.04 -3.50 -15.35
N GLY A 500 19.79 -4.49 -14.83
CA GLY A 500 19.20 -5.56 -14.02
C GLY A 500 18.39 -6.62 -14.78
N CYS A 501 18.34 -6.61 -16.11
CA CYS A 501 17.77 -7.70 -16.93
C CYS A 501 18.67 -8.94 -16.87
N SER A 502 18.74 -9.58 -15.71
CA SER A 502 19.76 -10.57 -15.41
C SER A 502 19.59 -11.92 -16.11
N SER A 503 18.37 -12.25 -16.56
CA SER A 503 18.07 -13.50 -17.28
C SER A 503 18.17 -13.37 -18.79
N LEU A 504 18.33 -12.15 -19.32
CA LEU A 504 18.41 -11.88 -20.74
C LEU A 504 19.74 -12.42 -21.32
N LYS A 505 19.67 -13.39 -22.26
CA LYS A 505 20.84 -14.06 -22.84
C LYS A 505 21.33 -13.39 -24.11
N SER A 506 20.42 -12.82 -24.90
CA SER A 506 20.73 -12.13 -26.14
C SER A 506 19.87 -10.89 -26.32
N LEU A 507 20.38 -9.90 -27.06
CA LEU A 507 19.65 -8.66 -27.35
C LEU A 507 20.00 -8.21 -28.78
N ASP A 508 18.96 -7.97 -29.59
CA ASP A 508 19.09 -7.39 -30.92
C ASP A 508 18.79 -5.91 -30.88
N LEU A 509 19.78 -5.07 -31.08
CA LEU A 509 19.71 -3.61 -31.17
C LEU A 509 20.11 -3.13 -32.56
N SER A 510 19.94 -3.96 -33.57
CA SER A 510 20.35 -3.61 -34.93
C SER A 510 19.49 -2.47 -35.55
N SER A 511 18.29 -2.26 -35.06
CA SER A 511 17.40 -1.12 -35.42
C SER A 511 17.76 0.19 -34.71
N PHE A 512 18.58 0.16 -33.63
CA PHE A 512 18.82 1.35 -32.82
C PHE A 512 19.76 2.35 -33.54
N ASP A 513 19.28 3.58 -33.66
CA ASP A 513 20.07 4.75 -33.96
C ASP A 513 20.29 5.57 -32.68
N THR A 514 21.48 5.55 -32.13
CA THR A 514 21.84 6.29 -30.91
C THR A 514 22.65 7.56 -31.20
N SER A 515 22.67 8.02 -32.47
CA SER A 515 23.46 9.19 -32.91
C SER A 515 23.02 10.49 -32.22
N ARG A 516 21.76 10.59 -31.77
CA ARG A 516 21.20 11.75 -31.05
C ARG A 516 21.20 11.57 -29.56
N THR A 517 21.42 10.36 -29.05
CA THR A 517 21.35 10.05 -27.62
C THR A 517 22.50 10.74 -26.89
N GLY A 518 22.12 11.54 -25.88
CA GLY A 518 23.09 12.25 -25.03
C GLY A 518 23.41 11.50 -23.75
N GLU A 519 22.45 10.72 -23.25
CA GLU A 519 22.52 9.99 -21.99
C GLU A 519 22.17 8.51 -22.19
N MET A 520 23.14 7.63 -21.94
CA MET A 520 23.00 6.18 -22.10
C MET A 520 23.85 5.43 -21.03
N VAL A 521 23.90 5.99 -19.83
CA VAL A 521 24.70 5.44 -18.73
C VAL A 521 24.06 4.16 -18.23
N SER A 522 24.87 3.14 -17.88
CA SER A 522 24.41 1.89 -17.24
C SER A 522 23.38 1.06 -18.02
N ILE A 523 23.25 1.27 -19.33
CA ILE A 523 22.20 0.62 -20.16
C ILE A 523 22.19 -0.91 -20.00
N PHE A 524 23.35 -1.56 -19.81
CA PHE A 524 23.48 -3.00 -19.62
C PHE A 524 23.96 -3.40 -18.22
N SER A 525 23.88 -2.50 -17.24
CA SER A 525 24.32 -2.81 -15.88
C SER A 525 23.51 -3.97 -15.33
N GLY A 526 24.14 -4.97 -14.70
CA GLY A 526 23.41 -6.11 -14.11
C GLY A 526 22.81 -7.11 -15.10
N CYS A 527 23.07 -6.99 -16.42
CA CYS A 527 22.69 -8.01 -17.42
C CYS A 527 23.62 -9.23 -17.29
N LEU A 528 23.48 -10.00 -16.24
CA LEU A 528 24.46 -11.01 -15.83
C LEU A 528 24.53 -12.22 -16.77
N SER A 529 23.44 -12.54 -17.48
CA SER A 529 23.37 -13.66 -18.43
C SER A 529 23.60 -13.26 -19.89
N LEU A 530 23.75 -11.95 -20.18
CA LEU A 530 23.88 -11.47 -21.56
C LEU A 530 25.21 -11.94 -22.17
N ARG A 531 25.13 -12.69 -23.28
CA ARG A 531 26.27 -13.30 -23.97
C ARG A 531 26.31 -12.95 -25.44
N THR A 532 25.22 -12.45 -26.00
CA THR A 532 25.15 -12.08 -27.42
C THR A 532 24.44 -10.73 -27.55
N VAL A 533 25.04 -9.77 -28.25
CA VAL A 533 24.44 -8.48 -28.57
C VAL A 533 24.67 -8.22 -30.07
N LYS A 534 23.58 -7.96 -30.78
CA LYS A 534 23.63 -7.54 -32.18
C LYS A 534 23.45 -6.04 -32.25
N LEU A 535 24.37 -5.33 -32.81
CA LEU A 535 24.38 -3.88 -33.00
C LEU A 535 24.24 -3.53 -34.48
N GLY A 536 23.52 -2.45 -34.77
CA GLY A 536 23.39 -1.85 -36.08
C GLY A 536 24.46 -0.79 -36.39
N ALA A 537 24.49 -0.32 -37.62
CA ALA A 537 25.39 0.76 -38.06
C ALA A 537 25.04 2.13 -37.42
N GLY A 538 23.82 2.29 -36.90
CA GLY A 538 23.38 3.50 -36.18
C GLY A 538 23.79 3.52 -34.72
N PHE A 539 24.28 2.38 -34.17
CA PHE A 539 24.60 2.31 -32.74
C PHE A 539 25.98 2.90 -32.43
N THR A 540 26.02 3.86 -31.51
CA THR A 540 27.24 4.46 -30.96
C THR A 540 27.28 4.39 -29.43
N PHE A 541 28.44 4.06 -28.87
CA PHE A 541 28.68 4.08 -27.43
C PHE A 541 29.12 5.46 -26.92
N THR A 542 29.13 6.46 -27.82
CA THR A 542 29.59 7.82 -27.52
C THR A 542 28.37 8.74 -27.51
N GLY A 543 28.13 9.40 -26.39
CA GLY A 543 27.04 10.37 -26.26
C GLY A 543 27.30 11.61 -27.13
N ARG A 544 26.20 12.26 -27.56
CA ARG A 544 26.25 13.44 -28.43
C ARG A 544 27.04 14.62 -27.84
N TRP A 545 27.01 14.76 -26.50
CA TRP A 545 27.58 15.91 -25.81
C TRP A 545 28.79 15.57 -24.93
N THR A 546 29.06 14.30 -24.72
CA THR A 546 30.10 13.78 -23.83
C THR A 546 30.85 12.64 -24.52
N GLY A 547 31.97 12.20 -24.00
CA GLY A 547 32.69 11.04 -24.52
C GLY A 547 31.88 9.73 -24.41
N ARG A 548 32.59 8.60 -24.36
CA ARG A 548 31.95 7.28 -24.28
C ARG A 548 31.10 7.20 -23.02
N ILE A 549 29.80 6.91 -23.17
CA ILE A 549 28.78 6.94 -22.11
C ILE A 549 28.25 5.54 -21.76
N CYS A 550 28.49 4.51 -22.57
CA CYS A 550 28.12 3.14 -22.24
C CYS A 550 29.15 2.12 -22.76
N ASN A 551 29.01 0.89 -22.30
CA ASN A 551 29.85 -0.24 -22.66
C ASN A 551 28.98 -1.49 -22.71
N LEU A 552 29.42 -2.54 -23.44
CA LEU A 552 28.85 -3.87 -23.26
C LEU A 552 29.14 -4.37 -21.84
N PRO A 553 28.34 -5.34 -21.33
CA PRO A 553 28.53 -5.89 -19.99
C PRO A 553 29.96 -6.42 -19.79
N ALA A 554 30.54 -6.16 -18.63
CA ALA A 554 31.79 -6.82 -18.23
C ALA A 554 31.47 -8.29 -17.89
N ILE A 555 32.08 -9.20 -18.60
CA ILE A 555 31.95 -10.64 -18.37
C ILE A 555 33.12 -11.05 -17.49
N SER A 556 32.81 -11.76 -16.38
CA SER A 556 33.84 -12.24 -15.46
C SER A 556 34.70 -13.31 -16.14
N ASP A 557 36.02 -13.15 -16.12
CA ASP A 557 36.99 -14.14 -16.58
C ASP A 557 37.05 -15.39 -15.69
N LEU A 558 36.42 -15.32 -14.49
CA LEU A 558 36.30 -16.45 -13.57
C LEU A 558 35.22 -17.47 -13.99
N ASN A 559 34.33 -17.12 -14.95
CA ASN A 559 33.18 -17.93 -15.33
C ASN A 559 33.37 -18.61 -16.71
N GLY A 560 34.56 -19.12 -16.98
CA GLY A 560 34.82 -19.82 -18.24
C GLY A 560 34.91 -18.94 -19.49
N TYR A 561 34.82 -17.61 -19.31
CA TYR A 561 34.96 -16.61 -20.38
C TYR A 561 36.31 -15.88 -20.28
N THR A 562 36.73 -15.25 -21.37
CA THR A 562 37.97 -14.46 -21.43
C THR A 562 37.78 -13.01 -20.98
N GLY A 563 36.54 -12.57 -20.78
CA GLY A 563 36.20 -11.17 -20.55
C GLY A 563 36.12 -10.32 -21.83
N LEU A 564 36.26 -10.93 -22.99
CA LEU A 564 36.23 -10.26 -24.30
C LEU A 564 34.95 -10.58 -25.07
N TRP A 565 34.64 -9.74 -26.06
CA TRP A 565 33.53 -9.89 -26.98
C TRP A 565 34.07 -10.05 -28.40
N VAL A 566 33.73 -11.12 -29.07
CA VAL A 566 34.15 -11.41 -30.47
C VAL A 566 33.14 -10.78 -31.41
N SER A 567 33.61 -10.00 -32.36
CA SER A 567 32.83 -9.36 -33.41
C SER A 567 32.68 -10.26 -34.61
N SER A 568 31.47 -10.40 -35.14
CA SER A 568 31.21 -11.14 -36.38
C SER A 568 31.65 -10.39 -37.64
N ALA A 569 31.94 -9.07 -37.55
CA ALA A 569 32.34 -8.27 -38.70
C ALA A 569 33.79 -8.50 -39.13
N ASP A 570 34.69 -8.70 -38.17
CA ASP A 570 36.14 -8.83 -38.38
C ASP A 570 36.76 -10.04 -37.66
N GLY A 571 36.04 -10.73 -36.80
CA GLY A 571 36.55 -11.84 -36.03
C GLY A 571 37.42 -11.45 -34.82
N GLU A 572 37.61 -10.14 -34.57
CA GLU A 572 38.45 -9.63 -33.50
C GLU A 572 37.75 -9.68 -32.13
N ALA A 573 38.55 -9.76 -31.07
CA ALA A 573 38.08 -9.81 -29.69
C ALA A 573 38.32 -8.48 -28.98
N TYR A 574 37.25 -7.85 -28.54
CA TYR A 574 37.24 -6.51 -27.94
C TYR A 574 36.98 -6.55 -26.44
N LYS A 575 37.59 -5.66 -25.68
CA LYS A 575 37.14 -5.37 -24.30
C LYS A 575 35.78 -4.69 -24.33
N PRO A 576 34.93 -4.86 -23.30
CA PRO A 576 33.60 -4.24 -23.24
C PRO A 576 33.59 -2.73 -23.52
N ASN A 577 34.62 -2.03 -23.08
CA ASN A 577 34.78 -0.58 -23.28
C ASN A 577 35.51 -0.19 -24.59
N ALA A 578 35.85 -1.14 -25.43
CA ALA A 578 36.61 -0.91 -26.66
C ALA A 578 35.84 -1.33 -27.93
N ILE A 579 34.58 -1.71 -27.81
CA ILE A 579 33.70 -2.00 -28.93
C ILE A 579 33.62 -0.77 -29.84
N PRO A 580 33.84 -0.91 -31.18
CA PRO A 580 33.79 0.23 -32.07
C PRO A 580 32.39 0.76 -32.30
N ASN A 581 32.27 2.06 -32.54
CA ASN A 581 31.00 2.72 -32.88
C ASN A 581 30.62 2.44 -34.33
N ASN A 582 29.31 2.48 -34.62
CA ASN A 582 28.75 2.42 -35.97
C ASN A 582 29.18 1.17 -36.79
N VAL A 583 29.44 0.06 -36.14
CA VAL A 583 29.77 -1.21 -36.75
C VAL A 583 28.61 -2.17 -36.58
N ALA A 584 27.98 -2.54 -37.70
CA ALA A 584 26.95 -3.56 -37.72
C ALA A 584 27.58 -4.95 -37.51
N ALA A 585 27.39 -5.54 -36.34
CA ALA A 585 27.97 -6.85 -36.02
C ALA A 585 27.19 -7.54 -34.91
N VAL A 586 27.34 -8.86 -34.84
CA VAL A 586 26.97 -9.65 -33.65
C VAL A 586 28.23 -9.77 -32.81
N TYR A 587 28.13 -9.29 -31.58
CA TYR A 587 29.15 -9.42 -30.54
C TYR A 587 28.80 -10.57 -29.63
N THR A 588 29.67 -11.59 -29.53
CA THR A 588 29.49 -12.77 -28.71
C THR A 588 30.58 -12.87 -27.64
N ALA A 589 30.19 -13.17 -26.42
CA ALA A 589 31.10 -13.38 -25.30
C ALA A 589 32.07 -14.52 -25.62
N GLN A 590 33.39 -14.26 -25.51
CA GLN A 590 34.42 -15.25 -25.86
C GLN A 590 34.61 -16.25 -24.71
N GLN A 591 34.31 -17.53 -24.99
CA GLN A 591 34.61 -18.62 -24.06
C GLN A 591 36.12 -18.98 -24.07
N LYS A 592 36.62 -19.45 -22.94
CA LYS A 592 37.96 -20.03 -22.81
C LYS A 592 37.97 -21.41 -23.54
N PRO A 593 39.03 -21.76 -24.27
CA PRO A 593 39.11 -23.04 -24.94
C PRO A 593 38.96 -24.25 -24.00
N GLY A 594 38.09 -25.21 -24.35
CA GLY A 594 37.94 -26.46 -23.61
C GLY A 594 37.07 -26.41 -22.36
N VAL A 595 36.43 -25.27 -22.07
CA VAL A 595 35.51 -25.12 -20.93
C VAL A 595 34.09 -25.41 -21.40
N VAL A 596 33.39 -26.32 -20.71
CA VAL A 596 31.94 -26.55 -20.84
C VAL A 596 31.29 -26.07 -19.54
N MET A 597 30.43 -25.07 -19.67
CA MET A 597 29.75 -24.46 -18.50
C MET A 597 28.44 -25.19 -18.19
N GLY A 598 28.20 -25.46 -16.90
CA GLY A 598 26.88 -25.87 -16.39
C GLY A 598 25.98 -24.67 -16.22
N ASP A 599 24.73 -24.70 -16.71
CA ASP A 599 23.77 -23.62 -16.54
C ASP A 599 22.91 -23.86 -15.27
N ILE A 600 23.06 -23.02 -14.23
CA ILE A 600 22.29 -23.14 -13.00
C ILE A 600 20.85 -22.58 -13.12
N SER A 601 20.45 -22.04 -14.28
CA SER A 601 19.11 -21.41 -14.42
C SER A 601 17.96 -22.39 -14.18
N SER A 602 18.20 -23.69 -14.25
CA SER A 602 17.26 -24.78 -13.95
C SER A 602 17.47 -25.41 -12.57
N ALA A 603 18.41 -24.93 -11.76
CA ALA A 603 18.69 -25.50 -10.45
C ALA A 603 17.55 -25.19 -9.45
N ILE A 604 17.35 -26.11 -8.52
CA ILE A 604 16.41 -25.94 -7.42
C ILE A 604 17.10 -25.17 -6.29
N VAL A 605 16.47 -24.09 -5.85
CA VAL A 605 16.91 -23.30 -4.70
C VAL A 605 15.95 -23.54 -3.53
N SER A 606 16.50 -23.79 -2.34
CA SER A 606 15.71 -23.95 -1.12
C SER A 606 14.81 -22.74 -0.86
N ASP A 607 13.66 -22.96 -0.23
CA ASP A 607 12.82 -21.85 0.21
C ASP A 607 13.53 -21.06 1.31
N ILE A 608 13.41 -19.76 1.22
CA ILE A 608 13.91 -18.83 2.23
C ILE A 608 12.72 -18.46 3.12
N PRO A 609 12.73 -18.85 4.40
CA PRO A 609 11.65 -18.50 5.31
C PRO A 609 11.54 -16.99 5.49
N GLU A 610 10.35 -16.53 5.91
CA GLU A 610 10.13 -15.13 6.24
C GLU A 610 11.13 -14.65 7.30
N GLN A 611 11.65 -13.45 7.10
CA GLN A 611 12.64 -12.82 7.97
C GLN A 611 12.00 -11.66 8.74
N THR A 612 12.58 -11.28 9.87
CA THR A 612 12.15 -10.10 10.63
C THR A 612 13.13 -8.94 10.39
N CYS A 613 12.61 -7.75 10.16
CA CYS A 613 13.42 -6.54 9.95
C CYS A 613 14.25 -6.23 11.20
N THR A 614 15.57 -6.23 11.06
CA THR A 614 16.52 -5.94 12.15
C THR A 614 17.15 -4.57 12.03
N GLY A 615 16.81 -3.81 10.96
CA GLY A 615 17.50 -2.57 10.60
C GLY A 615 18.91 -2.78 10.01
N SER A 616 19.37 -4.03 9.95
CA SER A 616 20.64 -4.44 9.35
C SER A 616 20.39 -5.30 8.12
N ARG A 617 21.45 -5.59 7.34
CA ARG A 617 21.36 -6.50 6.19
C ARG A 617 20.97 -7.90 6.64
N ILE A 618 19.99 -8.48 5.97
CA ILE A 618 19.47 -9.83 6.18
C ILE A 618 19.93 -10.68 5.00
N GLU A 619 20.80 -11.65 5.24
CA GLU A 619 21.46 -12.48 4.22
C GLU A 619 21.30 -13.97 4.57
N PRO A 620 20.06 -14.54 4.40
CA PRO A 620 19.79 -15.92 4.77
C PRO A 620 20.59 -16.91 3.91
N GLU A 621 20.92 -18.06 4.47
CA GLU A 621 21.58 -19.13 3.72
C GLU A 621 20.62 -19.74 2.70
N VAL A 622 21.14 -20.07 1.53
CA VAL A 622 20.43 -20.74 0.45
C VAL A 622 21.19 -22.00 0.00
N GLU A 623 20.46 -23.06 -0.22
CA GLU A 623 20.98 -24.29 -0.84
C GLU A 623 20.56 -24.33 -2.31
N VAL A 624 21.49 -24.72 -3.17
CA VAL A 624 21.28 -24.83 -4.62
C VAL A 624 21.59 -26.25 -5.07
N THR A 625 20.65 -26.89 -5.75
CA THR A 625 20.79 -28.26 -6.26
C THR A 625 20.53 -28.27 -7.76
N LEU A 626 21.48 -28.77 -8.53
CA LEU A 626 21.37 -28.96 -9.98
C LEU A 626 21.54 -30.45 -10.31
N ASP A 627 20.59 -31.06 -11.00
CA ASP A 627 20.57 -32.45 -11.42
C ASP A 627 20.91 -33.42 -10.27
N GLY A 628 20.42 -33.15 -9.06
CA GLY A 628 20.66 -33.95 -7.86
C GLY A 628 22.02 -33.71 -7.19
N LYS A 629 22.85 -32.81 -7.70
CA LYS A 629 24.12 -32.38 -7.10
C LYS A 629 23.90 -31.09 -6.33
N THR A 630 24.19 -31.08 -5.04
CA THR A 630 24.25 -29.83 -4.25
C THR A 630 25.49 -29.04 -4.65
N LEU A 631 25.28 -27.78 -5.04
CA LEU A 631 26.33 -26.83 -5.42
C LEU A 631 26.90 -26.14 -4.19
N VAL A 632 28.16 -25.75 -4.24
CA VAL A 632 28.91 -25.17 -3.13
C VAL A 632 29.00 -23.65 -3.27
N ARG A 633 28.44 -22.91 -2.29
CA ARG A 633 28.54 -21.45 -2.22
C ARG A 633 30.00 -21.00 -2.17
N GLY A 634 30.38 -20.03 -2.99
CA GLY A 634 31.74 -19.52 -3.13
C GLY A 634 32.64 -20.31 -4.09
N VAL A 635 32.23 -21.49 -4.55
CA VAL A 635 32.93 -22.34 -5.54
C VAL A 635 32.11 -22.46 -6.82
N ASP A 636 30.87 -22.93 -6.70
CA ASP A 636 29.97 -23.21 -7.82
C ASP A 636 28.97 -22.04 -8.06
N PHE A 637 28.63 -21.30 -7.01
CA PHE A 637 27.78 -20.13 -7.08
C PHE A 637 28.12 -19.09 -6.01
N ARG A 638 27.68 -17.86 -6.23
CA ARG A 638 27.66 -16.78 -5.23
C ARG A 638 26.26 -16.24 -5.06
N VAL A 639 25.97 -15.64 -3.89
CA VAL A 639 24.70 -14.99 -3.60
C VAL A 639 24.94 -13.53 -3.30
N SER A 640 24.09 -12.68 -3.82
CA SER A 640 23.99 -11.27 -3.43
C SER A 640 22.55 -10.96 -3.08
N TYR A 641 22.34 -10.00 -2.15
CA TYR A 641 21.02 -9.65 -1.66
C TYR A 641 20.70 -8.19 -1.97
N THR A 642 19.45 -7.92 -2.34
CA THR A 642 18.94 -6.56 -2.56
C THR A 642 17.64 -6.39 -1.82
N ASN A 643 17.32 -5.14 -1.42
CA ASN A 643 16.14 -4.79 -0.60
C ASN A 643 16.06 -5.55 0.73
N ASN A 644 17.22 -5.93 1.29
CA ASN A 644 17.34 -6.84 2.42
C ASN A 644 17.60 -6.15 3.77
N ILE A 645 17.17 -4.88 3.91
CA ILE A 645 17.34 -4.10 5.15
C ILE A 645 16.00 -3.66 5.72
N LYS A 646 15.05 -3.29 4.85
CA LYS A 646 13.74 -2.76 5.22
C LYS A 646 12.65 -3.83 5.07
N VAL A 647 11.52 -3.59 5.70
CA VAL A 647 10.29 -4.37 5.53
C VAL A 647 9.88 -4.40 4.05
N GLY A 648 9.45 -5.54 3.57
CA GLY A 648 9.03 -5.75 2.18
C GLY A 648 9.63 -7.01 1.56
N THR A 649 9.63 -7.09 0.25
CA THR A 649 10.19 -8.22 -0.48
C THR A 649 11.66 -7.98 -0.79
N ALA A 650 12.52 -8.84 -0.25
CA ALA A 650 13.94 -8.90 -0.56
C ALA A 650 14.22 -9.95 -1.62
N THR A 651 15.35 -9.81 -2.31
CA THR A 651 15.77 -10.72 -3.36
C THR A 651 17.16 -11.26 -3.11
N ALA A 652 17.29 -12.59 -3.06
CA ALA A 652 18.55 -13.31 -3.17
C ALA A 652 18.84 -13.61 -4.65
N THR A 653 19.93 -13.08 -5.17
CA THR A 653 20.39 -13.33 -6.53
C THR A 653 21.55 -14.32 -6.47
N ILE A 654 21.31 -15.53 -6.98
CA ILE A 654 22.26 -16.65 -7.06
C ILE A 654 22.88 -16.63 -8.44
N ILE A 655 24.19 -16.58 -8.53
CA ILE A 655 24.95 -16.43 -9.77
C ILE A 655 25.94 -17.58 -9.86
N GLY A 656 25.88 -18.38 -10.93
CA GLY A 656 26.86 -19.43 -11.21
C GLY A 656 28.27 -18.85 -11.35
N ILE A 657 29.25 -19.53 -10.77
CA ILE A 657 30.67 -19.20 -10.86
C ILE A 657 31.48 -20.49 -11.07
N GLY A 658 32.78 -20.36 -11.33
CA GLY A 658 33.64 -21.53 -11.60
C GLY A 658 33.25 -22.25 -12.91
N ASP A 659 32.77 -23.46 -12.76
CA ASP A 659 32.31 -24.30 -13.87
C ASP A 659 30.83 -24.11 -14.21
N TYR A 660 30.18 -23.10 -13.58
CA TYR A 660 28.76 -22.83 -13.76
C TYR A 660 28.49 -21.40 -14.22
N GLU A 661 27.43 -21.23 -15.02
CA GLU A 661 26.88 -19.95 -15.44
C GLU A 661 25.38 -19.89 -15.18
N GLY A 662 24.76 -18.75 -15.43
CA GLY A 662 23.34 -18.53 -15.20
C GLY A 662 23.04 -17.82 -13.89
N VAL A 663 21.80 -17.40 -13.76
CA VAL A 663 21.33 -16.62 -12.63
C VAL A 663 19.95 -17.12 -12.21
N ILE A 664 19.77 -17.26 -10.90
CA ILE A 664 18.47 -17.53 -10.30
C ILE A 664 18.16 -16.39 -9.32
N ARG A 665 16.90 -15.99 -9.25
CA ARG A 665 16.40 -15.06 -8.22
C ARG A 665 15.41 -15.77 -7.34
N LYS A 666 15.54 -15.57 -6.04
CA LYS A 666 14.62 -16.08 -5.04
C LYS A 666 14.19 -14.91 -4.17
N HIS A 667 12.88 -14.67 -4.12
CA HIS A 667 12.32 -13.64 -3.26
C HIS A 667 12.03 -14.21 -1.88
N PHE A 668 12.11 -13.35 -0.86
CA PHE A 668 11.71 -13.66 0.50
C PHE A 668 11.16 -12.41 1.18
N SER A 669 10.22 -12.61 2.10
CA SER A 669 9.57 -11.53 2.83
C SER A 669 10.40 -11.11 4.04
N ILE A 670 10.45 -9.80 4.29
CA ILE A 670 10.94 -9.20 5.54
C ILE A 670 9.75 -8.51 6.18
N LYS A 671 9.26 -9.05 7.30
CA LYS A 671 8.19 -8.45 8.08
C LYS A 671 8.71 -7.38 9.03
N LYS A 672 7.83 -6.46 9.41
CA LYS A 672 8.14 -5.44 10.43
C LYS A 672 8.50 -6.13 11.74
N ALA A 673 9.56 -5.67 12.39
CA ALA A 673 9.80 -6.06 13.78
C ALA A 673 8.59 -5.60 14.62
N PRO A 674 8.06 -6.45 15.49
CA PRO A 674 6.94 -6.07 16.33
C PRO A 674 7.30 -4.82 17.15
N THR A 675 6.39 -3.85 17.17
CA THR A 675 6.55 -2.67 18.03
C THR A 675 6.50 -3.14 19.49
N PRO A 676 7.44 -2.77 20.35
CA PRO A 676 7.40 -3.17 21.75
C PRO A 676 6.10 -2.68 22.40
N ILE A 677 5.17 -3.59 22.67
CA ILE A 677 3.90 -3.29 23.37
C ILE A 677 4.16 -3.33 24.88
N PHE A 678 5.04 -4.24 25.33
CA PHE A 678 5.41 -4.44 26.72
C PHE A 678 6.93 -4.34 26.87
N ALA A 679 7.39 -3.61 27.87
CA ALA A 679 8.82 -3.31 28.08
C ALA A 679 9.66 -4.53 28.53
N ASP A 680 9.03 -5.55 29.09
CA ASP A 680 9.66 -6.78 29.60
C ASP A 680 9.67 -7.91 28.56
N VAL A 681 9.23 -7.68 27.33
CA VAL A 681 9.17 -8.68 26.26
C VAL A 681 10.34 -8.52 25.32
N ASP A 682 11.12 -9.58 25.17
CA ASP A 682 12.09 -9.70 24.07
C ASP A 682 11.38 -10.20 22.81
N TYR A 683 11.03 -9.28 21.93
CA TYR A 683 10.30 -9.56 20.69
C TYR A 683 11.13 -10.34 19.66
N SER A 684 12.44 -10.49 19.87
CA SER A 684 13.29 -11.36 19.04
C SER A 684 13.27 -12.83 19.49
N SER A 685 12.66 -13.12 20.63
CA SER A 685 12.61 -14.46 21.23
C SER A 685 11.48 -15.29 20.61
N TRP A 686 11.47 -16.60 20.92
CA TRP A 686 10.50 -17.60 20.42
C TRP A 686 9.03 -17.32 20.78
N TYR A 687 8.76 -16.40 21.72
CA TYR A 687 7.42 -16.00 22.15
C TYR A 687 7.03 -14.58 21.67
N GLY A 688 7.94 -13.83 21.08
CA GLY A 688 7.72 -12.42 20.73
C GLY A 688 6.53 -12.21 19.80
N ASP A 689 6.44 -13.00 18.73
CA ASP A 689 5.32 -12.96 17.78
C ASP A 689 3.99 -13.32 18.45
N ALA A 690 3.99 -14.31 19.35
CA ALA A 690 2.78 -14.73 20.05
C ALA A 690 2.28 -13.66 21.04
N VAL A 691 3.19 -12.96 21.73
CA VAL A 691 2.82 -11.83 22.60
C VAL A 691 2.24 -10.70 21.80
N THR A 692 2.85 -10.36 20.65
CA THR A 692 2.32 -9.35 19.72
C THR A 692 0.90 -9.73 19.26
N PHE A 693 0.71 -10.96 18.81
CA PHE A 693 -0.56 -11.47 18.30
C PHE A 693 -1.70 -11.34 19.32
N VAL A 694 -1.47 -11.80 20.58
CA VAL A 694 -2.53 -11.72 21.60
C VAL A 694 -2.78 -10.30 22.11
N ALA A 695 -1.79 -9.43 22.02
CA ALA A 695 -1.94 -8.02 22.38
C ALA A 695 -2.69 -7.24 21.28
N GLU A 696 -2.40 -7.47 20.00
CA GLU A 696 -3.11 -6.86 18.87
C GLU A 696 -4.58 -7.29 18.77
N LYS A 697 -4.91 -8.48 19.28
CA LYS A 697 -6.29 -8.97 19.42
C LYS A 697 -6.96 -8.53 20.74
N ASP A 698 -6.34 -7.66 21.54
CA ASP A 698 -6.82 -7.22 22.86
C ASP A 698 -7.11 -8.35 23.87
N LEU A 699 -6.56 -9.55 23.61
CA LEU A 699 -6.72 -10.69 24.53
C LEU A 699 -5.91 -10.51 25.82
N VAL A 700 -4.74 -9.83 25.71
CA VAL A 700 -3.86 -9.55 26.85
C VAL A 700 -3.45 -8.09 26.87
N THR A 701 -3.69 -7.40 27.99
CA THR A 701 -3.40 -5.96 28.16
C THR A 701 -2.22 -5.68 29.11
N GLY A 702 -1.51 -6.72 29.56
CA GLY A 702 -0.47 -6.58 30.60
C GLY A 702 -1.03 -6.39 32.00
N TYR A 703 -0.15 -6.20 32.99
CA TYR A 703 -0.54 -5.90 34.37
C TYR A 703 -0.88 -4.41 34.50
N SER A 704 -2.01 -4.11 35.16
CA SER A 704 -2.54 -2.75 35.29
C SER A 704 -1.67 -1.80 36.10
N ASP A 705 -0.84 -2.32 36.99
CA ASP A 705 0.04 -1.56 37.87
C ASP A 705 1.39 -1.22 37.25
N SER A 706 1.88 -2.09 36.37
CA SER A 706 3.24 -1.96 35.79
C SER A 706 3.26 -1.78 34.28
N GLY A 707 2.16 -2.12 33.58
CA GLY A 707 2.12 -2.17 32.13
C GLY A 707 3.00 -3.27 31.52
N LEU A 708 3.53 -4.20 32.34
CA LEU A 708 4.39 -5.29 31.88
C LEU A 708 3.57 -6.50 31.43
N PHE A 709 4.09 -7.27 30.50
CA PHE A 709 3.51 -8.55 30.13
C PHE A 709 3.64 -9.60 31.25
N GLY A 710 4.78 -9.60 31.94
CA GLY A 710 5.12 -10.55 32.97
C GLY A 710 5.74 -11.84 32.45
N VAL A 711 6.79 -11.69 31.63
CA VAL A 711 7.59 -12.82 31.13
C VAL A 711 8.13 -13.64 32.32
N GLY A 712 7.99 -14.96 32.23
CA GLY A 712 8.39 -15.90 33.31
C GLY A 712 7.36 -16.09 34.42
N ASN A 713 6.36 -15.21 34.52
CA ASN A 713 5.28 -15.38 35.52
C ASN A 713 4.35 -16.54 35.10
N ALA A 714 3.89 -17.29 36.09
CA ALA A 714 2.88 -18.32 35.84
C ALA A 714 1.54 -17.69 35.44
N LEU A 715 0.84 -18.28 34.48
CA LEU A 715 -0.52 -17.89 34.12
C LEU A 715 -1.49 -18.34 35.21
N THR A 716 -2.37 -17.43 35.65
CA THR A 716 -3.40 -17.79 36.66
C THR A 716 -4.70 -18.24 35.99
N ARG A 717 -5.54 -18.95 36.77
CA ARG A 717 -6.87 -19.40 36.29
C ARG A 717 -7.77 -18.24 35.89
N ALA A 718 -7.78 -17.16 36.67
CA ALA A 718 -8.53 -15.94 36.34
C ALA A 718 -8.02 -15.26 35.06
N GLN A 719 -6.70 -15.25 34.86
CA GLN A 719 -6.11 -14.68 33.64
C GLN A 719 -6.53 -15.48 32.39
N LEU A 720 -6.45 -16.82 32.43
CA LEU A 720 -6.90 -17.64 31.30
C LEU A 720 -8.40 -17.47 31.05
N ALA A 721 -9.23 -17.50 32.10
CA ALA A 721 -10.67 -17.28 31.95
C ALA A 721 -10.98 -15.94 31.29
N THR A 722 -10.23 -14.88 31.62
CA THR A 722 -10.40 -13.55 31.03
C THR A 722 -9.94 -13.52 29.56
N ILE A 723 -8.84 -14.18 29.22
CA ILE A 723 -8.35 -14.27 27.85
C ILE A 723 -9.37 -15.00 26.96
N LEU A 724 -9.85 -16.16 27.39
CA LEU A 724 -10.83 -16.95 26.63
C LEU A 724 -12.19 -16.24 26.53
N TYR A 725 -12.59 -15.51 27.59
CA TYR A 725 -13.80 -14.67 27.56
C TYR A 725 -13.70 -13.56 26.53
N ARG A 726 -12.59 -12.83 26.46
CA ARG A 726 -12.35 -11.78 25.48
C ARG A 726 -12.37 -12.32 24.07
N ASN A 727 -11.79 -13.49 23.85
CA ASN A 727 -11.86 -14.18 22.57
C ASN A 727 -13.29 -14.51 22.14
N ALA A 728 -14.08 -15.06 23.06
CA ALA A 728 -15.46 -15.44 22.76
C ALA A 728 -16.44 -14.25 22.70
N ASN A 729 -16.05 -13.08 23.18
CA ASN A 729 -16.89 -11.87 23.27
C ASN A 729 -16.07 -10.63 22.87
N PRO A 730 -15.69 -10.50 21.61
CA PRO A 730 -14.82 -9.41 21.14
C PRO A 730 -15.43 -8.02 21.32
N ASP A 731 -16.77 -7.93 21.33
CA ASP A 731 -17.50 -6.67 21.52
C ASP A 731 -17.76 -6.33 22.99
N ALA A 732 -17.32 -7.17 23.93
CA ALA A 732 -17.53 -6.91 25.34
C ALA A 732 -16.61 -5.79 25.85
N SER A 733 -17.19 -4.80 26.57
CA SER A 733 -16.39 -3.73 27.17
C SER A 733 -15.31 -4.30 28.08
N PRO A 734 -14.03 -3.91 27.94
CA PRO A 734 -12.95 -4.35 28.82
C PRO A 734 -13.14 -3.92 30.29
N ASP A 735 -13.99 -2.93 30.53
CA ASP A 735 -14.33 -2.42 31.87
C ASP A 735 -15.59 -3.03 32.46
N PHE A 736 -16.22 -3.99 31.77
CA PHE A 736 -17.39 -4.70 32.28
C PHE A 736 -17.02 -5.57 33.48
N ARG A 737 -17.49 -5.21 34.67
CA ARG A 737 -17.19 -5.83 35.96
C ARG A 737 -18.50 -6.25 36.66
N PRO A 738 -19.03 -7.45 36.33
CA PRO A 738 -20.31 -7.91 36.87
C PRO A 738 -20.17 -8.41 38.32
N ARG A 739 -21.31 -8.76 38.91
CA ARG A 739 -21.33 -9.52 40.16
C ARG A 739 -20.86 -10.94 39.93
N ASN A 740 -20.30 -11.56 40.99
CA ASN A 740 -20.03 -12.99 40.98
C ASN A 740 -21.36 -13.77 40.88
N THR A 741 -21.49 -14.58 39.82
CA THR A 741 -22.64 -15.47 39.59
C THR A 741 -22.27 -16.94 39.76
N THR A 742 -21.00 -17.26 40.03
CA THR A 742 -20.54 -18.65 40.16
C THR A 742 -20.99 -19.33 41.47
N GLY A 743 -21.33 -18.55 42.48
CA GLY A 743 -21.63 -19.03 43.83
C GLY A 743 -20.38 -19.46 44.60
N MET A 744 -19.18 -19.34 44.06
CA MET A 744 -17.94 -19.68 44.74
C MET A 744 -17.44 -18.52 45.60
N PRO A 745 -17.10 -18.74 46.89
CA PRO A 745 -16.82 -17.68 47.87
C PRO A 745 -15.48 -16.96 47.62
N ASP A 746 -14.54 -17.62 46.91
CA ASP A 746 -13.22 -17.09 46.56
C ASP A 746 -13.20 -16.28 45.28
N VAL A 747 -14.34 -16.11 44.59
CA VAL A 747 -14.49 -15.24 43.43
C VAL A 747 -15.04 -13.90 43.87
N GLU A 748 -14.23 -12.87 43.81
CA GLU A 748 -14.67 -11.50 44.13
C GLU A 748 -15.54 -10.94 42.98
N GLY A 749 -16.63 -10.27 43.34
CA GLY A 749 -17.46 -9.54 42.39
C GLY A 749 -16.85 -8.18 42.05
N PHE A 750 -17.21 -7.66 40.87
CA PHE A 750 -16.79 -6.33 40.40
C PHE A 750 -15.27 -6.18 40.17
N THR A 751 -14.55 -7.26 40.00
CA THR A 751 -13.11 -7.26 39.67
C THR A 751 -12.87 -7.41 38.17
N TRP A 752 -11.61 -7.24 37.76
CA TRP A 752 -11.18 -7.34 36.36
C TRP A 752 -11.40 -8.73 35.73
N TYR A 753 -11.44 -9.78 36.54
CA TYR A 753 -11.62 -11.17 36.12
C TYR A 753 -13.05 -11.70 36.26
N THR A 754 -13.95 -11.00 36.96
CA THR A 754 -15.26 -11.56 37.33
C THR A 754 -16.10 -11.94 36.11
N ALA A 755 -16.05 -11.16 35.04
CA ALA A 755 -16.74 -11.45 33.78
C ALA A 755 -16.22 -12.74 33.15
N GLY A 756 -14.91 -12.88 33.05
CA GLY A 756 -14.25 -14.07 32.49
C GLY A 756 -14.50 -15.33 33.30
N VAL A 757 -14.42 -15.23 34.63
CA VAL A 757 -14.67 -16.36 35.54
C VAL A 757 -16.13 -16.80 35.51
N ASN A 758 -17.10 -15.89 35.59
CA ASN A 758 -18.51 -16.20 35.44
C ASN A 758 -18.79 -16.96 34.14
N TRP A 759 -18.30 -16.39 33.00
CA TRP A 759 -18.46 -16.98 31.68
C TRP A 759 -17.79 -18.37 31.58
N ALA A 760 -16.56 -18.51 32.05
CA ALA A 760 -15.82 -19.78 31.99
C ALA A 760 -16.50 -20.91 32.76
N VAL A 761 -17.09 -20.58 33.92
CA VAL A 761 -17.83 -21.54 34.76
C VAL A 761 -19.20 -21.88 34.15
N GLU A 762 -19.91 -20.86 33.63
CA GLU A 762 -21.24 -21.02 32.99
C GLU A 762 -21.16 -21.91 31.75
N ASN A 763 -20.11 -21.71 30.92
CA ASN A 763 -19.88 -22.45 29.67
C ASN A 763 -19.06 -23.74 29.87
N GLY A 764 -18.71 -24.12 31.10
CA GLY A 764 -17.98 -25.35 31.41
C GLY A 764 -16.53 -25.37 30.93
N VAL A 765 -15.97 -24.19 30.52
CA VAL A 765 -14.62 -24.04 29.99
C VAL A 765 -13.57 -24.30 31.07
N ILE A 766 -13.72 -23.63 32.23
CA ILE A 766 -12.89 -23.85 33.43
C ILE A 766 -13.84 -24.08 34.62
N ASN A 767 -13.85 -25.30 35.10
CA ASN A 767 -14.65 -25.63 36.27
C ASN A 767 -13.91 -25.29 37.59
N GLY A 768 -14.66 -25.02 38.63
CA GLY A 768 -14.12 -24.85 39.97
C GLY A 768 -13.63 -26.15 40.58
N TYR A 769 -12.98 -26.07 41.75
CA TYR A 769 -12.64 -27.22 42.56
C TYR A 769 -13.90 -27.77 43.22
N ALA A 770 -13.99 -29.08 43.25
CA ALA A 770 -15.11 -29.79 43.87
C ALA A 770 -14.73 -30.39 45.22
N ASP A 771 -15.68 -30.45 46.14
CA ASP A 771 -15.56 -31.24 47.39
C ASP A 771 -15.72 -32.73 47.11
N GLY A 772 -15.63 -33.53 48.16
CA GLY A 772 -15.80 -35.00 48.08
C GLY A 772 -17.21 -35.43 47.64
N GLU A 773 -18.19 -34.56 47.65
CA GLU A 773 -19.57 -34.76 47.21
C GLU A 773 -19.83 -34.27 45.78
N GLY A 774 -18.83 -33.62 45.15
CA GLY A 774 -18.91 -33.10 43.78
C GLY A 774 -19.49 -31.67 43.68
N ASN A 775 -19.66 -30.96 44.80
CA ASN A 775 -20.10 -29.56 44.79
C ASN A 775 -18.90 -28.66 44.50
N ARG A 776 -19.08 -27.63 43.65
CA ARG A 776 -18.05 -26.63 43.38
C ARG A 776 -17.89 -25.73 44.60
N VAL A 777 -16.71 -25.73 45.24
CA VAL A 777 -16.44 -25.02 46.49
C VAL A 777 -15.51 -23.82 46.33
N ALA A 778 -14.67 -23.79 45.31
CA ALA A 778 -13.74 -22.71 45.02
C ALA A 778 -13.40 -22.66 43.53
N PHE A 779 -13.03 -21.51 43.02
CA PHE A 779 -12.48 -21.32 41.63
C PHE A 779 -10.96 -21.32 41.64
N GLY A 780 -10.33 -20.74 42.65
CA GLY A 780 -8.90 -20.48 42.70
C GLY A 780 -8.41 -19.44 41.72
N PRO A 781 -8.93 -18.17 41.76
CA PRO A 781 -8.61 -17.16 40.76
C PRO A 781 -7.10 -16.94 40.58
N ASP A 782 -6.33 -16.94 41.65
CA ASP A 782 -4.90 -16.69 41.69
C ASP A 782 -4.04 -17.95 41.55
N ASP A 783 -4.67 -19.14 41.54
CA ASP A 783 -3.93 -20.38 41.36
C ASP A 783 -3.28 -20.46 39.96
N SER A 784 -2.02 -20.89 39.94
CA SER A 784 -1.29 -21.08 38.67
C SER A 784 -1.87 -22.23 37.86
N MET A 785 -1.97 -22.05 36.55
CA MET A 785 -2.41 -23.11 35.63
C MET A 785 -1.27 -24.05 35.26
N THR A 786 -1.57 -25.35 35.19
CA THR A 786 -0.67 -26.32 34.54
C THR A 786 -0.95 -26.44 33.05
N LEU A 787 0.01 -27.03 32.29
CA LEU A 787 -0.19 -27.25 30.84
C LEU A 787 -1.44 -28.11 30.58
N GLU A 788 -1.66 -29.21 31.36
CA GLU A 788 -2.83 -30.06 31.14
C GLU A 788 -4.16 -29.34 31.44
N GLN A 789 -4.17 -28.36 32.36
CA GLN A 789 -5.35 -27.55 32.66
C GLN A 789 -5.64 -26.55 31.56
N LEU A 790 -4.60 -25.88 31.02
CA LEU A 790 -4.73 -24.97 29.85
C LEU A 790 -5.31 -25.73 28.66
N VAL A 791 -4.70 -26.85 28.31
CA VAL A 791 -5.12 -27.64 27.15
C VAL A 791 -6.55 -28.16 27.32
N THR A 792 -6.92 -28.58 28.54
CA THR A 792 -8.30 -29.02 28.81
C THR A 792 -9.30 -27.86 28.69
N ALA A 793 -8.94 -26.64 29.14
CA ALA A 793 -9.81 -25.48 28.98
C ALA A 793 -10.04 -25.14 27.49
N ILE A 794 -8.99 -25.23 26.66
CA ILE A 794 -9.12 -25.04 25.20
C ILE A 794 -9.99 -26.15 24.58
N ALA A 795 -9.78 -27.38 24.95
CA ALA A 795 -10.57 -28.50 24.46
C ALA A 795 -12.06 -28.41 24.88
N ASN A 796 -12.33 -28.01 26.12
CA ASN A 796 -13.70 -27.80 26.60
C ASN A 796 -14.44 -26.65 25.82
N LEU A 797 -13.68 -25.70 25.31
CA LEU A 797 -14.24 -24.58 24.53
C LEU A 797 -14.48 -24.96 23.06
N SER A 798 -13.61 -25.79 22.47
CA SER A 798 -13.51 -25.91 21.00
C SER A 798 -13.73 -27.33 20.47
N ALA A 799 -13.75 -28.35 21.31
CA ALA A 799 -13.92 -29.74 20.90
C ALA A 799 -15.29 -30.29 21.35
N ASP A 800 -16.00 -30.95 20.47
CA ASP A 800 -17.14 -31.78 20.84
C ASP A 800 -16.69 -33.07 21.52
N GLU A 801 -17.56 -33.71 22.30
CA GLU A 801 -17.22 -34.94 23.04
C GLU A 801 -16.76 -36.06 22.09
N GLU A 802 -17.24 -36.05 20.85
CA GLU A 802 -16.90 -37.00 19.79
C GLU A 802 -15.51 -36.74 19.17
N ASP A 803 -14.95 -35.53 19.33
CA ASP A 803 -13.62 -35.16 18.84
C ASP A 803 -12.50 -35.63 19.75
N LEU A 804 -12.83 -35.92 21.01
CA LEU A 804 -11.84 -36.37 21.97
C LEU A 804 -11.52 -37.89 21.79
N PRO A 805 -10.22 -38.26 21.65
CA PRO A 805 -9.84 -39.65 21.42
C PRO A 805 -10.30 -40.58 22.51
N GLY A 806 -10.85 -41.74 22.14
CA GLY A 806 -11.21 -42.78 23.04
C GLY A 806 -10.00 -43.38 23.79
N THR A 807 -10.21 -44.14 24.87
CA THR A 807 -9.14 -44.59 25.77
C THR A 807 -7.99 -45.33 25.07
N GLY A 808 -8.29 -46.18 24.09
CA GLY A 808 -7.26 -46.90 23.32
C GLY A 808 -6.45 -46.01 22.38
N GLU A 809 -7.10 -45.06 21.74
CA GLU A 809 -6.51 -44.09 20.83
C GLU A 809 -5.65 -43.06 21.61
N THR A 810 -6.17 -42.59 22.74
CA THR A 810 -5.43 -41.71 23.68
C THR A 810 -4.08 -42.31 24.06
N ALA A 811 -4.06 -43.58 24.41
CA ALA A 811 -2.82 -44.29 24.78
C ALA A 811 -1.84 -44.39 23.60
N ALA A 812 -2.34 -44.56 22.37
CA ALA A 812 -1.52 -44.62 21.17
C ALA A 812 -0.91 -43.25 20.82
N ILE A 813 -1.72 -42.18 20.86
CA ILE A 813 -1.29 -40.79 20.57
C ILE A 813 -0.25 -40.31 21.57
N LEU A 814 -0.43 -40.59 22.86
CA LEU A 814 0.52 -40.17 23.90
C LEU A 814 1.77 -41.04 24.01
N ARG A 815 1.84 -42.18 23.30
CA ARG A 815 2.96 -43.12 23.34
C ARG A 815 4.34 -42.50 23.04
N PRO A 816 4.51 -41.56 22.14
CA PRO A 816 5.80 -40.94 21.87
C PRO A 816 6.39 -40.18 23.05
N PHE A 817 5.59 -39.74 24.01
CA PHE A 817 6.04 -38.93 25.14
C PHE A 817 6.47 -39.78 26.32
N ARG A 818 7.65 -39.51 26.87
CA ARG A 818 8.27 -40.25 27.94
C ARG A 818 7.51 -40.13 29.27
N ASP A 819 7.01 -38.98 29.54
CA ASP A 819 6.28 -38.60 30.74
C ASP A 819 4.74 -38.69 30.61
N ARG A 820 4.24 -39.40 29.60
CA ARG A 820 2.79 -39.60 29.38
C ARG A 820 2.02 -40.11 30.62
N TRP A 821 2.71 -40.83 31.50
CA TRP A 821 2.11 -41.35 32.73
C TRP A 821 1.86 -40.28 33.79
N SER A 822 2.53 -39.09 33.66
CA SER A 822 2.34 -37.92 34.51
C SER A 822 1.09 -37.13 34.11
N VAL A 823 0.48 -37.41 32.96
CA VAL A 823 -0.79 -36.80 32.57
C VAL A 823 -1.91 -37.32 33.47
N SER A 824 -2.60 -36.40 34.11
CA SER A 824 -3.72 -36.72 34.98
C SER A 824 -4.81 -37.49 34.23
N PRO A 825 -5.44 -38.51 34.87
CA PRO A 825 -6.46 -39.32 34.18
C PRO A 825 -7.57 -38.50 33.50
N TRP A 826 -8.01 -37.41 34.12
CA TRP A 826 -9.04 -36.54 33.60
C TRP A 826 -8.58 -35.73 32.38
N ALA A 827 -7.29 -35.39 32.27
CA ALA A 827 -6.74 -34.58 31.19
C ALA A 827 -6.25 -35.41 29.98
N ARG A 828 -6.17 -36.76 30.09
CA ARG A 828 -5.62 -37.58 29.01
C ARG A 828 -6.30 -37.44 27.67
N PRO A 829 -7.66 -37.41 27.57
CA PRO A 829 -8.32 -37.20 26.26
C PRO A 829 -7.96 -35.85 25.64
N SER A 830 -8.02 -34.75 26.41
CA SER A 830 -7.69 -33.40 25.93
C SER A 830 -6.22 -33.25 25.53
N MET A 831 -5.31 -33.84 26.30
CA MET A 831 -3.88 -33.84 25.98
C MET A 831 -3.57 -34.66 24.71
N ALA A 832 -4.25 -35.77 24.51
CA ALA A 832 -4.09 -36.55 23.29
C ALA A 832 -4.69 -35.82 22.08
N TRP A 833 -5.86 -35.23 22.22
CA TRP A 833 -6.47 -34.39 21.21
C TRP A 833 -5.54 -33.25 20.80
N ALA A 834 -4.98 -32.52 21.77
CA ALA A 834 -4.05 -31.42 21.50
C ALA A 834 -2.76 -31.87 20.81
N ALA A 835 -2.24 -33.03 21.18
CA ALA A 835 -1.07 -33.61 20.53
C ALA A 835 -1.39 -34.05 19.08
N GLN A 836 -2.57 -34.61 18.85
CA GLN A 836 -3.04 -35.03 17.52
C GLN A 836 -3.27 -33.83 16.59
N LYS A 837 -3.84 -32.74 17.11
CA LYS A 837 -4.05 -31.49 16.37
C LYS A 837 -2.74 -30.71 16.17
N GLY A 838 -1.64 -31.05 16.82
CA GLY A 838 -0.37 -30.32 16.77
C GLY A 838 -0.34 -29.09 17.67
N LEU A 839 -1.35 -28.90 18.53
CA LEU A 839 -1.40 -27.78 19.49
C LEU A 839 -0.27 -27.91 20.53
N VAL A 840 0.05 -29.13 20.96
CA VAL A 840 1.15 -29.46 21.86
C VAL A 840 2.06 -30.48 21.19
N THR A 841 3.34 -30.09 20.97
CA THR A 841 4.33 -30.92 20.28
C THR A 841 5.34 -31.62 21.22
N GLY A 842 5.32 -31.26 22.51
CA GLY A 842 6.27 -31.70 23.52
C GLY A 842 7.64 -31.03 23.42
N TYR A 843 8.51 -31.35 24.39
CA TYR A 843 9.88 -30.83 24.47
C TYR A 843 10.85 -31.96 24.14
N ASP A 844 11.82 -31.67 23.31
CA ASP A 844 12.91 -32.61 23.00
C ASP A 844 13.93 -32.57 24.15
N GLU A 845 14.06 -33.67 24.85
CA GLU A 845 15.02 -33.90 25.95
C GLU A 845 15.98 -35.02 25.57
N PRO A 846 17.12 -35.13 26.23
CA PRO A 846 18.13 -36.15 25.88
C PRO A 846 17.61 -37.60 25.87
N ASP A 847 16.57 -37.91 26.67
CA ASP A 847 15.95 -39.25 26.77
C ASP A 847 14.67 -39.38 25.91
N GLY A 848 14.26 -38.32 25.21
CA GLY A 848 13.10 -38.33 24.31
C GLY A 848 12.15 -37.18 24.55
N LYS A 849 10.98 -37.19 23.89
CA LYS A 849 9.97 -36.13 24.03
C LYS A 849 9.20 -36.20 25.34
N HIS A 850 9.02 -35.02 25.98
CA HIS A 850 8.28 -34.87 27.23
C HIS A 850 7.16 -33.83 27.06
N LEU A 851 6.00 -34.06 27.67
CA LEU A 851 4.85 -33.12 27.69
C LEU A 851 4.96 -32.10 28.82
N ARG A 852 5.45 -32.55 29.98
CA ARG A 852 5.49 -31.81 31.26
C ARG A 852 4.10 -31.32 31.69
N PRO A 853 3.10 -32.20 31.78
CA PRO A 853 1.69 -31.85 31.91
C PRO A 853 1.34 -31.12 33.21
N SER A 854 2.03 -31.43 34.29
CA SER A 854 1.80 -30.88 35.63
C SER A 854 2.67 -29.66 35.97
N GLU A 855 3.53 -29.22 35.07
CA GLU A 855 4.26 -27.95 35.26
C GLU A 855 3.34 -26.75 35.13
N ASN A 856 3.52 -25.74 36.00
CA ASN A 856 2.87 -24.45 35.87
C ASN A 856 3.31 -23.81 34.57
N ILE A 857 2.34 -23.39 33.76
CA ILE A 857 2.63 -22.76 32.47
C ILE A 857 2.92 -21.28 32.67
N SER A 858 4.04 -20.83 32.12
CA SER A 858 4.33 -19.39 32.10
C SER A 858 3.46 -18.66 31.07
N ARG A 859 3.28 -17.35 31.26
CA ARG A 859 2.42 -16.51 30.41
C ARG A 859 2.86 -16.54 28.95
N GLU A 860 4.16 -16.44 28.67
CA GLU A 860 4.72 -16.48 27.31
C GLU A 860 4.52 -17.85 26.64
N ARG A 861 4.58 -18.94 27.39
CA ARG A 861 4.29 -20.28 26.85
C ARG A 861 2.80 -20.46 26.55
N ALA A 862 1.94 -19.93 27.41
CA ALA A 862 0.50 -20.00 27.23
C ALA A 862 0.05 -19.23 25.97
N VAL A 863 0.56 -18.02 25.74
CA VAL A 863 0.19 -17.24 24.53
C VAL A 863 0.69 -17.87 23.24
N VAL A 864 1.82 -18.57 23.25
CA VAL A 864 2.29 -19.36 22.10
C VAL A 864 1.33 -20.51 21.78
N ILE A 865 0.79 -21.18 22.79
CA ILE A 865 -0.21 -22.24 22.58
C ILE A 865 -1.52 -21.65 22.08
N LEU A 866 -1.94 -20.49 22.61
CA LEU A 866 -3.14 -19.78 22.14
C LEU A 866 -2.98 -19.32 20.67
N MET A 867 -1.89 -18.67 20.32
CA MET A 867 -1.62 -18.29 18.93
C MET A 867 -1.68 -19.50 17.99
N ARG A 868 -1.04 -20.62 18.37
CA ARG A 868 -1.10 -21.86 17.60
C ARG A 868 -2.53 -22.42 17.49
N ALA A 869 -3.35 -22.23 18.52
CA ALA A 869 -4.76 -22.63 18.46
C ALA A 869 -5.54 -21.84 17.43
N PHE A 870 -5.24 -20.55 17.25
CA PHE A 870 -5.79 -19.74 16.16
C PHE A 870 -5.27 -20.17 14.78
N GLU A 871 -3.95 -20.41 14.66
CA GLU A 871 -3.34 -20.85 13.39
C GLU A 871 -3.91 -22.19 12.90
N LEU A 872 -4.30 -23.04 13.82
CA LEU A 872 -4.92 -24.35 13.55
C LEU A 872 -6.44 -24.26 13.37
N GLY A 873 -7.06 -23.08 13.47
CA GLY A 873 -8.51 -22.92 13.43
C GLY A 873 -9.26 -23.60 14.56
N ILE A 874 -8.61 -23.77 15.71
CA ILE A 874 -9.21 -24.33 16.95
C ILE A 874 -9.92 -23.22 17.73
N LEU A 875 -9.36 -22.02 17.73
CA LEU A 875 -9.97 -20.78 18.23
C LEU A 875 -10.25 -19.86 17.05
N GLU A 876 -11.37 -19.11 17.08
CA GLU A 876 -11.77 -18.16 16.05
C GLU A 876 -11.51 -16.70 16.43
#